data_fe523937ce8477079511b2ec58291992
#
_entry.id   fe523937ce8477079511b2ec58291992
#
_cell.length_a   1.000
_cell.length_b   1.000
_cell.length_c   1.000
_cell.angle_alpha   90.00
_cell.angle_beta   90.00
_cell.angle_gamma   90.00
#
_symmetry.space_group_name_H-M   'P 1'
#
loop_
_entity.id
_entity.type
_entity.pdbx_description
1 polymer ?
#
loop_
_entity_poly.entity_id
_entity_poly.type
_entity_poly.pdbx_seq_one_letter_code
_entity_poly.pdbx_strand_id
1 'polypeptide(L)'
;MNNNDYKDNNENLNSENTVDNKSSQNSGHRRSNVQHTGSNTANNNSRHNVREGSNNNSEHHSSNSSEGHHSHHSSGEHHSHSGKKRLTKQQKKKRTITIVSIVAAVVVIIGIMGVKGLSDAKGMLKNANELKTEMNDMLGAVKAQDAEAANTAVLKLDNTTYKISKILSSPLWKMASHIPVAGKYVKSVDTLIGLVEDASDDIIKPAVATISEYPMSGLKVGDGFSVTTINAYLDLLEQIQPVVNNMTAKMNKVELPGSMGTMISSYSDKITSLMSMYTDYEDYIPLMKAFIGDGSDKVYLLAAQNTAEIRAAGGFPGSIGTIRVEDGVMSIGDFNPVNDVLATYPPDEANVTRKELKIFNDTLIYSRDASFNPDFERAAQIWALAYEAKHGESVDGVLSLTPTIIQKVLRISGPITLPDGTELNGDNAVSVLQYELYYKYLSDRGTNVDYNEANEYVDGLFAETAKQAMAVLVSGFDFKRINEYVDMFNEGVEENTIMLWFVDEQEEQYAKDAGCSGNLNDDPANPEAGVFFSLYEPCKLGWFLNIDTEMSEPVINADGTRSYDITVTLTNTIKRSNITRAGGYILGGFDGGIRGFVHLFAPAGGTIGNFETNNGLKITTDEYDNLEVGYNVDLVVEAGSPQVIKYTVTTAEGVDTPLKIRTTPTLQAYR
;
A
#
# COMPACT_ATOMS: atom_id res chain seq x y z
N MET A 1 -12.77 32.65 17.70
CA MET A 1 -13.11 32.27 19.10
C MET A 1 -12.27 33.11 20.03
N ASN A 2 -12.90 33.79 20.98
CA ASN A 2 -12.15 34.60 21.96
C ASN A 2 -11.46 33.66 22.95
N ASN A 3 -10.20 33.95 23.30
CA ASN A 3 -9.40 33.25 24.33
C ASN A 3 -10.11 33.06 25.71
N ASN A 4 -11.33 33.54 25.90
CA ASN A 4 -12.09 33.40 27.11
C ASN A 4 -12.87 32.08 27.22
N ASP A 5 -13.21 31.42 26.12
CA ASP A 5 -13.98 30.17 26.15
C ASP A 5 -13.12 28.96 26.55
N TYR A 6 -11.82 29.04 26.34
CA TYR A 6 -10.87 27.99 26.75
C TYR A 6 -10.54 28.00 28.26
N LYS A 7 -10.71 29.14 28.94
CA LYS A 7 -10.45 29.25 30.37
C LYS A 7 -11.67 28.87 31.24
N ASP A 8 -12.88 29.10 30.75
CA ASP A 8 -14.10 28.80 31.52
C ASP A 8 -14.39 27.30 31.65
N ASN A 9 -13.91 26.47 30.71
CA ASN A 9 -14.05 25.01 30.82
C ASN A 9 -13.07 24.37 31.81
N ASN A 10 -11.93 25.02 32.12
CA ASN A 10 -10.98 24.51 33.11
C ASN A 10 -11.35 24.90 34.56
N GLU A 11 -12.14 25.96 34.77
CA GLU A 11 -12.59 26.36 36.13
C GLU A 11 -13.79 25.53 36.61
N ASN A 12 -14.60 24.94 35.73
CA ASN A 12 -15.71 24.07 36.10
C ASN A 12 -15.29 22.64 36.51
N LEU A 13 -14.10 22.20 36.20
CA LEU A 13 -13.59 20.88 36.60
C LEU A 13 -12.98 20.87 38.02
N ASN A 14 -12.74 22.06 38.63
CA ASN A 14 -12.17 22.16 39.98
C ASN A 14 -13.23 22.44 41.08
N SER A 15 -14.54 22.52 40.77
CA SER A 15 -15.58 22.87 41.73
C SER A 15 -16.48 21.71 42.21
N GLU A 16 -16.34 20.51 41.65
CA GLU A 16 -17.18 19.36 42.04
C GLU A 16 -16.53 18.32 42.98
N ASN A 17 -15.31 18.53 43.46
CA ASN A 17 -14.62 17.59 44.36
C ASN A 17 -14.46 18.06 45.80
N THR A 18 -15.43 18.81 46.35
CA THR A 18 -15.50 19.09 47.80
C THR A 18 -16.95 19.12 48.25
N VAL A 19 -17.57 17.98 48.49
CA VAL A 19 -18.62 17.80 49.55
C VAL A 19 -18.79 16.28 49.76
N ASP A 20 -18.57 15.97 50.96
CA ASP A 20 -19.11 15.09 51.97
C ASP A 20 -18.40 13.78 52.27
N ASN A 21 -17.50 13.98 53.23
CA ASN A 21 -17.11 12.94 54.15
C ASN A 21 -17.83 13.17 55.49
N LYS A 22 -18.97 12.49 55.75
CA LYS A 22 -19.44 12.23 57.12
C LYS A 22 -20.39 11.04 57.19
N SER A 23 -19.88 10.05 57.96
CA SER A 23 -20.58 9.11 58.85
C SER A 23 -21.60 8.11 58.26
N SER A 24 -21.31 6.83 58.40
CA SER A 24 -21.69 6.09 59.62
C SER A 24 -21.21 4.63 59.55
N GLN A 25 -20.69 4.23 60.69
CA GLN A 25 -20.35 2.85 61.07
C GLN A 25 -21.62 1.95 61.07
N ASN A 26 -21.53 0.72 60.66
CA ASN A 26 -21.63 -0.45 61.56
C ASN A 26 -22.13 -1.72 60.87
N SER A 27 -21.48 -2.81 61.28
CA SER A 27 -21.93 -4.21 61.39
C SER A 27 -22.22 -4.97 60.08
N GLY A 28 -21.64 -6.12 59.83
CA GLY A 28 -21.04 -7.18 60.61
C GLY A 28 -21.08 -8.46 59.82
N HIS A 29 -20.00 -9.18 59.92
CA HIS A 29 -19.87 -10.62 59.84
C HIS A 29 -20.72 -11.48 58.89
N ARG A 30 -20.07 -12.18 57.97
CA ARG A 30 -19.90 -13.65 58.11
C ARG A 30 -18.98 -14.25 57.06
N ARG A 31 -17.96 -14.94 57.58
CA ARG A 31 -17.12 -15.91 56.89
C ARG A 31 -17.96 -17.10 56.47
N SER A 32 -17.62 -17.74 55.35
CA SER A 32 -17.51 -19.22 55.30
C SER A 32 -16.51 -19.64 54.26
N ASN A 33 -15.42 -20.17 54.77
CA ASN A 33 -14.55 -21.11 54.08
C ASN A 33 -15.33 -22.37 53.72
N VAL A 34 -15.08 -22.94 52.55
CA VAL A 34 -15.00 -24.40 52.40
C VAL A 34 -13.86 -24.72 51.45
N GLN A 35 -13.00 -25.53 52.00
CA GLN A 35 -11.81 -26.14 51.42
C GLN A 35 -12.16 -27.41 50.58
N HIS A 36 -11.22 -27.72 49.70
CA HIS A 36 -10.65 -29.03 49.35
C HIS A 36 -11.52 -30.10 48.69
N THR A 37 -10.99 -30.61 47.63
CA THR A 37 -10.29 -31.90 47.41
C THR A 37 -10.02 -32.01 45.93
N GLY A 38 -8.86 -32.30 45.35
CA GLY A 38 -7.77 -33.19 45.71
C GLY A 38 -7.94 -34.59 45.12
N SER A 39 -7.19 -34.89 44.04
CA SER A 39 -6.52 -36.17 43.74
C SER A 39 -5.99 -36.12 42.29
N ASN A 40 -4.73 -36.03 42.04
CA ASN A 40 -3.65 -37.00 41.93
C ASN A 40 -4.01 -38.34 41.29
N THR A 41 -3.32 -38.63 40.20
CA THR A 41 -2.51 -39.82 39.86
C THR A 41 -1.98 -39.61 38.46
N ALA A 42 -0.72 -39.40 38.19
CA ALA A 42 0.50 -40.20 38.40
C ALA A 42 0.69 -41.34 37.39
N ASN A 43 1.84 -41.22 36.75
CA ASN A 43 2.76 -42.26 36.28
C ASN A 43 2.41 -43.01 34.98
N ASN A 44 3.34 -43.34 34.15
CA ASN A 44 4.75 -43.73 34.21
C ASN A 44 5.35 -43.81 32.79
N ASN A 45 6.52 -43.32 32.61
CA ASN A 45 7.80 -44.04 32.35
C ASN A 45 7.84 -45.11 31.25
N SER A 46 8.78 -44.92 30.35
CA SER A 46 10.08 -45.62 30.22
C SER A 46 10.67 -45.31 28.84
N ARG A 47 11.84 -44.72 28.76
CA ARG A 47 13.21 -45.29 28.83
C ARG A 47 13.45 -46.45 27.87
N HIS A 48 14.32 -46.25 26.92
CA HIS A 48 15.68 -46.81 26.81
C HIS A 48 16.26 -46.53 25.43
N ASN A 49 17.35 -45.81 25.39
CA ASN A 49 18.76 -46.24 25.39
C ASN A 49 19.21 -46.87 24.07
N VAL A 50 20.10 -46.13 23.39
CA VAL A 50 21.59 -46.20 23.44
C VAL A 50 22.21 -47.31 22.61
N ARG A 51 23.06 -46.91 21.70
CA ARG A 51 24.45 -47.36 21.43
C ARG A 51 24.85 -47.01 20.01
N GLU A 52 25.78 -46.10 19.78
CA GLU A 52 27.26 -46.27 19.84
C GLU A 52 27.81 -47.30 18.85
N GLY A 53 28.81 -46.84 18.15
CA GLY A 53 29.86 -47.61 17.49
C GLY A 53 30.28 -46.87 16.21
N SER A 54 31.23 -45.98 16.18
CA SER A 54 32.64 -46.03 16.47
C SER A 54 33.49 -46.66 15.36
N ASN A 55 34.42 -45.87 14.92
CA ASN A 55 35.74 -46.21 14.39
C ASN A 55 35.87 -46.58 12.91
N ASN A 56 36.86 -46.21 12.24
CA ASN A 56 38.20 -45.60 12.42
C ASN A 56 38.91 -45.62 11.08
N ASN A 57 39.79 -44.65 10.92
CA ASN A 57 41.13 -44.69 10.34
C ASN A 57 41.32 -45.16 8.88
N SER A 58 42.17 -44.62 8.12
CA SER A 58 43.50 -44.04 8.32
C SER A 58 43.96 -43.50 6.97
N GLU A 59 44.60 -42.33 6.97
CA GLU A 59 46.03 -42.10 6.66
C GLU A 59 46.59 -42.73 5.36
N HIS A 60 47.10 -41.96 4.46
CA HIS A 60 48.52 -41.56 4.39
C HIS A 60 48.89 -40.86 3.07
N HIS A 61 49.61 -39.78 3.23
CA HIS A 61 50.83 -39.30 2.55
C HIS A 61 50.89 -39.38 1.00
N SER A 62 51.45 -38.48 0.31
CA SER A 62 52.48 -37.44 0.58
C SER A 62 52.75 -36.69 -0.71
N SER A 63 53.07 -35.46 -0.55
CA SER A 63 54.24 -34.70 -1.04
C SER A 63 54.40 -34.39 -2.51
N ASN A 64 54.57 -33.14 -2.64
CA ASN A 64 55.65 -32.38 -3.27
C ASN A 64 55.36 -31.60 -4.56
N SER A 65 55.33 -30.31 -4.33
CA SER A 65 56.16 -29.22 -4.90
C SER A 65 56.12 -28.97 -6.38
N SER A 66 55.72 -27.79 -6.74
CA SER A 66 56.62 -26.71 -7.15
C SER A 66 55.84 -25.50 -7.71
N GLU A 67 56.20 -24.38 -7.21
CA GLU A 67 56.21 -23.00 -7.67
C GLU A 67 55.69 -22.66 -9.07
N GLY A 68 54.93 -21.57 -9.14
CA GLY A 68 54.68 -20.82 -10.35
C GLY A 68 53.67 -19.69 -10.20
N HIS A 69 54.16 -18.51 -10.03
CA HIS A 69 53.60 -17.18 -9.88
C HIS A 69 52.38 -16.78 -10.76
N HIS A 70 51.61 -15.88 -10.11
CA HIS A 70 50.77 -14.76 -10.65
C HIS A 70 49.44 -15.12 -11.29
N SER A 71 48.30 -14.62 -10.84
CA SER A 71 47.81 -13.29 -10.62
C SER A 71 46.36 -13.37 -10.11
N HIS A 72 46.02 -12.40 -9.26
CA HIS A 72 44.72 -12.16 -8.73
C HIS A 72 43.60 -12.05 -9.77
N HIS A 73 42.48 -12.74 -9.57
CA HIS A 73 41.14 -12.19 -9.72
C HIS A 73 40.18 -12.93 -8.79
N SER A 74 39.83 -12.27 -7.73
CA SER A 74 38.73 -12.63 -6.86
C SER A 74 37.41 -12.35 -7.60
N SER A 75 36.69 -13.40 -7.94
CA SER A 75 35.28 -13.26 -8.29
C SER A 75 34.46 -13.42 -7.01
N GLY A 76 34.15 -12.32 -6.38
CA GLY A 76 33.10 -12.26 -5.38
C GLY A 76 31.76 -12.40 -6.09
N GLU A 77 30.99 -13.40 -5.70
CA GLU A 77 29.59 -13.48 -6.06
C GLU A 77 28.86 -12.37 -5.30
N HIS A 78 28.53 -11.31 -6.02
CA HIS A 78 27.58 -10.34 -5.56
C HIS A 78 26.17 -10.90 -5.77
N HIS A 79 25.53 -11.30 -4.67
CA HIS A 79 24.07 -11.30 -4.64
C HIS A 79 23.60 -9.85 -4.67
N SER A 80 23.31 -9.36 -5.86
CA SER A 80 22.64 -8.08 -6.02
C SER A 80 21.16 -8.28 -5.73
N HIS A 81 20.68 -7.81 -4.58
CA HIS A 81 19.29 -7.47 -4.44
C HIS A 81 19.01 -6.30 -5.39
N SER A 82 18.28 -6.59 -6.47
CA SER A 82 17.90 -5.57 -7.43
C SER A 82 16.85 -4.66 -6.80
N GLY A 83 17.24 -3.44 -6.50
CA GLY A 83 16.28 -2.37 -6.23
C GLY A 83 15.26 -2.28 -7.37
N LYS A 84 13.98 -2.35 -7.05
CA LYS A 84 12.84 -2.26 -7.98
C LYS A 84 12.96 -0.95 -8.78
N LYS A 85 13.43 -1.00 -10.03
CA LYS A 85 13.41 0.16 -10.95
C LYS A 85 11.99 0.33 -11.48
N ARG A 86 11.35 1.43 -11.12
CA ARG A 86 10.03 1.82 -11.65
C ARG A 86 10.03 1.93 -13.17
N LEU A 87 9.01 1.34 -13.79
CA LEU A 87 8.79 1.38 -15.22
C LEU A 87 8.18 2.72 -15.64
N THR A 88 8.73 3.34 -16.69
CA THR A 88 8.23 4.60 -17.25
C THR A 88 6.88 4.44 -17.97
N LYS A 89 6.07 5.53 -18.05
CA LYS A 89 4.74 5.57 -18.72
C LYS A 89 4.70 4.95 -20.14
N GLN A 90 5.83 4.90 -20.86
CA GLN A 90 5.92 4.30 -22.19
C GLN A 90 5.94 2.75 -22.16
N GLN A 91 6.40 2.13 -21.09
CA GLN A 91 6.43 0.68 -20.92
C GLN A 91 5.03 0.12 -20.56
N LYS A 92 4.18 0.93 -19.92
CA LYS A 92 2.83 0.54 -19.49
C LYS A 92 1.84 0.32 -20.67
N LYS A 93 2.01 1.01 -21.79
CA LYS A 93 1.09 0.95 -22.95
C LYS A 93 1.23 -0.32 -23.82
N LYS A 94 2.24 -1.17 -23.58
CA LYS A 94 2.55 -2.36 -24.41
C LYS A 94 2.02 -3.69 -23.83
N ARG A 95 1.28 -3.70 -22.74
CA ARG A 95 1.05 -4.86 -21.87
C ARG A 95 -0.02 -5.87 -22.26
N THR A 96 -0.99 -5.51 -23.11
CA THR A 96 -2.14 -6.38 -23.44
C THR A 96 -1.88 -7.37 -24.59
N ILE A 97 -0.68 -7.37 -25.16
CA ILE A 97 -0.37 -8.09 -26.42
C ILE A 97 0.34 -9.44 -26.18
N THR A 98 0.63 -9.83 -24.94
CA THR A 98 1.70 -10.79 -24.64
C THR A 98 1.35 -12.26 -24.93
N ILE A 99 0.14 -12.74 -24.61
CA ILE A 99 -0.26 -14.14 -24.90
C ILE A 99 -0.39 -14.35 -26.41
N VAL A 100 -0.98 -13.39 -27.15
CA VAL A 100 -1.01 -13.39 -28.63
C VAL A 100 0.38 -13.52 -29.22
N SER A 101 1.34 -12.93 -28.53
CA SER A 101 2.72 -12.87 -29.02
C SER A 101 3.47 -14.20 -28.89
N ILE A 102 3.20 -15.01 -27.84
CA ILE A 102 3.81 -16.34 -27.67
C ILE A 102 3.37 -17.25 -28.83
N VAL A 103 2.08 -17.28 -29.11
CA VAL A 103 1.56 -18.11 -30.19
C VAL A 103 1.95 -17.57 -31.56
N ALA A 104 1.99 -16.26 -31.78
CA ALA A 104 2.52 -15.70 -33.01
C ALA A 104 3.98 -16.07 -33.22
N ALA A 105 4.78 -16.19 -32.15
CA ALA A 105 6.16 -16.69 -32.23
C ALA A 105 6.22 -18.16 -32.67
N VAL A 106 5.42 -19.03 -32.07
CA VAL A 106 5.31 -20.44 -32.45
C VAL A 106 4.92 -20.57 -33.94
N VAL A 107 3.96 -19.79 -34.39
CA VAL A 107 3.52 -19.77 -35.79
C VAL A 107 4.62 -19.36 -36.75
N VAL A 108 5.34 -18.28 -36.43
CA VAL A 108 6.44 -17.80 -37.29
C VAL A 108 7.61 -18.78 -37.30
N ILE A 109 7.92 -19.40 -36.14
CA ILE A 109 9.01 -20.40 -36.02
C ILE A 109 8.73 -21.64 -36.86
N ILE A 110 7.51 -22.20 -36.79
CA ILE A 110 7.09 -23.34 -37.61
C ILE A 110 7.09 -22.94 -39.10
N GLY A 111 6.70 -21.69 -39.40
CA GLY A 111 6.70 -21.16 -40.76
C GLY A 111 8.09 -21.00 -41.41
N ILE A 112 9.11 -20.69 -40.62
CA ILE A 112 10.49 -20.44 -41.13
C ILE A 112 11.36 -21.71 -41.12
N MET A 113 11.05 -22.71 -40.29
CA MET A 113 11.70 -24.02 -40.31
C MET A 113 11.41 -24.82 -41.61
N GLY A 114 11.31 -24.13 -42.73
CA GLY A 114 11.02 -24.71 -44.05
C GLY A 114 11.85 -25.93 -44.35
N VAL A 115 11.39 -27.09 -43.87
CA VAL A 115 11.84 -28.37 -44.40
C VAL A 115 11.17 -28.53 -45.77
N LYS A 116 11.83 -27.97 -46.81
CA LYS A 116 11.40 -28.16 -48.17
C LYS A 116 11.33 -29.67 -48.44
N GLY A 117 10.14 -30.21 -48.55
CA GLY A 117 9.94 -31.54 -49.10
C GLY A 117 9.08 -32.52 -48.28
N LEU A 118 8.63 -32.19 -47.06
CA LEU A 118 7.79 -33.10 -46.26
C LEU A 118 6.33 -32.59 -46.19
N SER A 119 5.37 -33.48 -46.40
CA SER A 119 3.93 -33.18 -46.30
C SER A 119 3.53 -32.63 -44.90
N ASP A 120 4.26 -33.08 -43.88
CA ASP A 120 4.09 -32.67 -42.50
C ASP A 120 4.42 -31.18 -42.26
N ALA A 121 5.44 -30.65 -42.97
CA ALA A 121 5.80 -29.23 -42.87
C ALA A 121 4.69 -28.30 -43.37
N LYS A 122 3.95 -28.68 -44.41
CA LYS A 122 2.79 -27.93 -44.90
C LYS A 122 1.64 -27.98 -43.90
N GLY A 123 1.42 -29.15 -43.26
CA GLY A 123 0.44 -29.34 -42.22
C GLY A 123 0.76 -28.50 -40.97
N MET A 124 2.04 -28.49 -40.56
CA MET A 124 2.50 -27.65 -39.45
C MET A 124 2.35 -26.16 -39.72
N LEU A 125 2.69 -25.68 -40.92
CA LEU A 125 2.51 -24.28 -41.32
C LEU A 125 1.03 -23.86 -41.29
N LYS A 126 0.16 -24.73 -41.80
CA LYS A 126 -1.28 -24.50 -41.80
C LYS A 126 -1.82 -24.41 -40.35
N ASN A 127 -1.53 -25.43 -39.55
CA ASN A 127 -1.96 -25.48 -38.16
C ASN A 127 -1.39 -24.31 -37.34
N ALA A 128 -0.18 -23.86 -37.62
CA ALA A 128 0.42 -22.72 -36.96
C ALA A 128 -0.31 -21.39 -37.28
N ASN A 129 -0.77 -21.21 -38.53
CA ASN A 129 -1.57 -20.05 -38.90
C ASN A 129 -2.99 -20.12 -38.29
N GLU A 130 -3.58 -21.32 -38.19
CA GLU A 130 -4.84 -21.57 -37.50
C GLU A 130 -4.69 -21.21 -36.01
N LEU A 131 -3.64 -21.69 -35.33
CA LEU A 131 -3.33 -21.42 -33.94
C LEU A 131 -3.24 -19.90 -33.65
N LYS A 132 -2.58 -19.15 -34.56
CA LYS A 132 -2.53 -17.67 -34.43
C LYS A 132 -3.93 -17.04 -34.48
N THR A 133 -4.78 -17.48 -35.39
CA THR A 133 -6.12 -16.93 -35.56
C THR A 133 -6.99 -17.28 -34.34
N GLU A 134 -6.94 -18.55 -33.93
CA GLU A 134 -7.69 -19.05 -32.76
C GLU A 134 -7.31 -18.35 -31.47
N MET A 135 -6.01 -18.04 -31.29
CA MET A 135 -5.52 -17.26 -30.16
C MET A 135 -6.01 -15.80 -30.20
N ASN A 136 -6.02 -15.18 -31.39
CA ASN A 136 -6.54 -13.82 -31.50
C ASN A 136 -8.06 -13.78 -31.24
N ASP A 137 -8.80 -14.78 -31.75
CA ASP A 137 -10.23 -14.91 -31.51
C ASP A 137 -10.52 -15.10 -30.02
N MET A 138 -9.77 -15.97 -29.36
CA MET A 138 -9.85 -16.21 -27.91
C MET A 138 -9.59 -14.93 -27.10
N LEU A 139 -8.51 -14.23 -27.39
CA LEU A 139 -8.19 -12.98 -26.69
C LEU A 139 -9.21 -11.87 -26.97
N GLY A 140 -9.77 -11.84 -28.18
CA GLY A 140 -10.87 -10.96 -28.54
C GLY A 140 -12.11 -11.25 -27.68
N ALA A 141 -12.45 -12.53 -27.53
CA ALA A 141 -13.58 -12.98 -26.73
C ALA A 141 -13.40 -12.72 -25.22
N VAL A 142 -12.21 -13.02 -24.67
CA VAL A 142 -11.85 -12.72 -23.28
C VAL A 142 -11.94 -11.21 -23.01
N LYS A 143 -11.39 -10.38 -23.91
CA LYS A 143 -11.48 -8.91 -23.80
C LYS A 143 -12.93 -8.39 -23.88
N ALA A 144 -13.77 -9.06 -24.64
CA ALA A 144 -15.19 -8.75 -24.76
C ALA A 144 -16.02 -9.33 -23.61
N GLN A 145 -15.38 -10.11 -22.71
CA GLN A 145 -16.06 -10.88 -21.64
C GLN A 145 -17.11 -11.85 -22.18
N ASP A 146 -16.91 -12.34 -23.39
CA ASP A 146 -17.78 -13.32 -24.05
C ASP A 146 -17.24 -14.73 -23.75
N ALA A 147 -17.72 -15.32 -22.64
CA ALA A 147 -17.30 -16.63 -22.17
C ALA A 147 -17.60 -17.75 -23.17
N GLU A 148 -18.72 -17.67 -23.93
CA GLU A 148 -19.11 -18.68 -24.92
C GLU A 148 -18.18 -18.64 -26.13
N ALA A 149 -17.90 -17.45 -26.65
CA ALA A 149 -16.93 -17.27 -27.73
C ALA A 149 -15.52 -17.66 -27.30
N ALA A 150 -15.11 -17.30 -26.07
CA ALA A 150 -13.82 -17.66 -25.51
C ALA A 150 -13.67 -19.18 -25.37
N ASN A 151 -14.66 -19.88 -24.82
CA ASN A 151 -14.67 -21.34 -24.69
C ASN A 151 -14.60 -22.02 -26.06
N THR A 152 -15.35 -21.53 -27.04
CA THR A 152 -15.31 -22.02 -28.42
C THR A 152 -13.92 -21.86 -29.03
N ALA A 153 -13.26 -20.73 -28.80
CA ALA A 153 -11.92 -20.46 -29.30
C ALA A 153 -10.85 -21.34 -28.61
N VAL A 154 -10.98 -21.58 -27.30
CA VAL A 154 -10.11 -22.49 -26.53
C VAL A 154 -10.20 -23.92 -27.09
N LEU A 155 -11.40 -24.45 -27.34
CA LEU A 155 -11.56 -25.80 -27.90
C LEU A 155 -10.90 -25.93 -29.29
N LYS A 156 -10.94 -24.90 -30.12
CA LYS A 156 -10.24 -24.87 -31.42
C LYS A 156 -8.73 -24.85 -31.20
N LEU A 157 -8.24 -23.98 -30.28
CA LEU A 157 -6.85 -23.87 -29.92
C LEU A 157 -6.28 -25.23 -29.47
N ASP A 158 -6.94 -25.91 -28.53
CA ASP A 158 -6.55 -27.24 -28.05
C ASP A 158 -6.48 -28.26 -29.21
N ASN A 159 -7.48 -28.29 -30.07
CA ASN A 159 -7.50 -29.21 -31.21
C ASN A 159 -6.34 -28.94 -32.18
N THR A 160 -6.01 -27.67 -32.43
CA THR A 160 -4.92 -27.31 -33.34
C THR A 160 -3.58 -27.57 -32.68
N THR A 161 -3.40 -27.29 -31.39
CA THR A 161 -2.22 -27.64 -30.60
C THR A 161 -1.98 -29.15 -30.59
N TYR A 162 -3.04 -29.93 -30.31
CA TYR A 162 -2.97 -31.40 -30.38
C TYR A 162 -2.52 -31.92 -31.76
N LYS A 163 -3.00 -31.34 -32.89
CA LYS A 163 -2.56 -31.72 -34.23
C LYS A 163 -1.05 -31.48 -34.41
N ILE A 164 -0.52 -30.36 -33.91
CA ILE A 164 0.91 -30.04 -33.99
C ILE A 164 1.72 -31.00 -33.11
N SER A 165 1.31 -31.19 -31.85
CA SER A 165 1.93 -32.11 -30.88
C SER A 165 1.98 -33.54 -31.43
N LYS A 166 0.91 -34.00 -32.09
CA LYS A 166 0.87 -35.31 -32.78
C LYS A 166 1.88 -35.40 -33.93
N ILE A 167 2.11 -34.36 -34.69
CA ILE A 167 3.16 -34.34 -35.75
C ILE A 167 4.54 -34.44 -35.10
N LEU A 168 4.83 -33.64 -34.06
CA LEU A 168 6.11 -33.62 -33.33
C LEU A 168 6.39 -34.97 -32.65
N SER A 169 5.37 -35.66 -32.15
CA SER A 169 5.49 -36.98 -31.52
C SER A 169 5.69 -38.15 -32.52
N SER A 170 5.62 -37.90 -33.83
CA SER A 170 5.82 -38.96 -34.85
C SER A 170 7.24 -39.49 -34.85
N PRO A 171 7.48 -40.76 -35.30
CA PRO A 171 8.82 -41.35 -35.30
C PRO A 171 9.86 -40.53 -36.04
N LEU A 172 9.49 -39.85 -37.15
CA LEU A 172 10.38 -39.00 -37.92
C LEU A 172 10.90 -37.81 -37.10
N TRP A 173 10.03 -37.11 -36.43
CA TRP A 173 10.38 -35.94 -35.59
C TRP A 173 11.10 -36.35 -34.31
N LYS A 174 10.74 -37.49 -33.70
CA LYS A 174 11.51 -38.11 -32.61
C LYS A 174 12.93 -38.46 -33.02
N MET A 175 13.14 -39.01 -34.22
CA MET A 175 14.48 -39.23 -34.74
C MET A 175 15.22 -37.91 -34.99
N ALA A 176 14.56 -36.93 -35.58
CA ALA A 176 15.13 -35.61 -35.82
C ALA A 176 15.59 -34.91 -34.55
N SER A 177 14.89 -35.11 -33.43
CA SER A 177 15.24 -34.55 -32.11
C SER A 177 16.58 -35.07 -31.54
N HIS A 178 17.14 -36.14 -32.08
CA HIS A 178 18.44 -36.72 -31.71
C HIS A 178 19.59 -36.31 -32.63
N ILE A 179 19.32 -35.60 -33.73
CA ILE A 179 20.35 -35.13 -34.67
C ILE A 179 21.09 -33.95 -34.03
N PRO A 180 22.43 -33.96 -33.96
CA PRO A 180 23.19 -32.80 -33.49
C PRO A 180 22.77 -31.52 -34.23
N VAL A 181 22.62 -30.42 -33.53
CA VAL A 181 22.16 -29.11 -34.02
C VAL A 181 20.68 -29.06 -34.39
N ALA A 182 20.15 -29.91 -35.25
CA ALA A 182 18.73 -29.92 -35.62
C ALA A 182 17.82 -30.31 -34.43
N GLY A 183 18.29 -31.27 -33.62
CA GLY A 183 17.50 -31.79 -32.49
C GLY A 183 17.19 -30.75 -31.42
N LYS A 184 18.07 -29.79 -31.19
CA LYS A 184 17.78 -28.70 -30.24
C LYS A 184 16.65 -27.81 -30.73
N TYR A 185 16.54 -27.55 -32.03
CA TYR A 185 15.45 -26.77 -32.60
C TYR A 185 14.11 -27.51 -32.56
N VAL A 186 14.11 -28.83 -32.78
CA VAL A 186 12.91 -29.67 -32.65
C VAL A 186 12.43 -29.66 -31.20
N LYS A 187 13.33 -29.82 -30.24
CA LYS A 187 13.01 -29.75 -28.81
C LYS A 187 12.50 -28.37 -28.39
N SER A 188 13.07 -27.31 -28.94
CA SER A 188 12.60 -25.94 -28.67
C SER A 188 11.19 -25.73 -29.20
N VAL A 189 10.85 -26.26 -30.40
CA VAL A 189 9.46 -26.20 -30.90
C VAL A 189 8.51 -27.02 -30.03
N ASP A 190 8.92 -28.21 -29.62
CA ASP A 190 8.15 -29.08 -28.71
C ASP A 190 7.87 -28.37 -27.35
N THR A 191 8.90 -27.73 -26.80
CA THR A 191 8.76 -26.89 -25.60
C THR A 191 7.77 -25.74 -25.80
N LEU A 192 7.82 -25.06 -26.95
CA LEU A 192 6.90 -23.96 -27.25
C LEU A 192 5.45 -24.45 -27.39
N ILE A 193 5.21 -25.61 -27.96
CA ILE A 193 3.88 -26.21 -28.05
C ILE A 193 3.39 -26.59 -26.64
N GLY A 194 4.25 -27.20 -25.81
CA GLY A 194 3.92 -27.49 -24.43
C GLY A 194 3.59 -26.23 -23.61
N LEU A 195 4.27 -25.10 -23.90
CA LEU A 195 3.91 -23.80 -23.27
C LEU A 195 2.54 -23.28 -23.70
N VAL A 196 2.11 -23.56 -24.94
CA VAL A 196 0.76 -23.23 -25.39
C VAL A 196 -0.28 -24.12 -24.70
N GLU A 197 0.03 -25.41 -24.54
CA GLU A 197 -0.81 -26.36 -23.78
C GLU A 197 -0.94 -25.94 -22.31
N ASP A 198 0.19 -25.67 -21.64
CA ASP A 198 0.21 -25.17 -20.25
C ASP A 198 -0.61 -23.85 -20.14
N ALA A 199 -0.43 -22.90 -21.08
CA ALA A 199 -1.20 -21.65 -21.06
C ALA A 199 -2.70 -21.88 -21.27
N SER A 200 -3.07 -22.81 -22.17
CA SER A 200 -4.48 -23.14 -22.42
C SER A 200 -5.12 -23.79 -21.19
N ASP A 201 -4.45 -24.81 -20.64
CA ASP A 201 -5.03 -25.64 -19.58
C ASP A 201 -5.03 -24.95 -18.22
N ASP A 202 -3.92 -24.29 -17.87
CA ASP A 202 -3.66 -23.82 -16.51
C ASP A 202 -3.90 -22.31 -16.33
N ILE A 203 -4.06 -21.54 -17.41
CA ILE A 203 -4.35 -20.09 -17.35
C ILE A 203 -5.69 -19.77 -18.01
N ILE A 204 -5.85 -20.16 -19.29
CA ILE A 204 -6.95 -19.65 -20.10
C ILE A 204 -8.28 -20.32 -19.73
N LYS A 205 -8.29 -21.65 -19.58
CA LYS A 205 -9.51 -22.38 -19.18
C LYS A 205 -9.99 -21.96 -17.80
N PRO A 206 -9.12 -21.84 -16.76
CA PRO A 206 -9.53 -21.28 -15.47
C PRO A 206 -10.08 -19.84 -15.61
N ALA A 207 -9.41 -18.97 -16.38
CA ALA A 207 -9.87 -17.60 -16.58
C ALA A 207 -11.25 -17.55 -17.26
N VAL A 208 -11.48 -18.37 -18.29
CA VAL A 208 -12.79 -18.47 -18.98
C VAL A 208 -13.86 -19.03 -18.04
N ALA A 209 -13.53 -20.00 -17.19
CA ALA A 209 -14.45 -20.55 -16.20
C ALA A 209 -14.83 -19.48 -15.18
N THR A 210 -13.85 -18.74 -14.64
CA THR A 210 -14.09 -17.64 -13.69
C THR A 210 -14.96 -16.54 -14.32
N ILE A 211 -14.66 -16.09 -15.55
CA ILE A 211 -15.47 -15.09 -16.25
C ILE A 211 -16.91 -15.59 -16.51
N SER A 212 -17.07 -16.89 -16.77
CA SER A 212 -18.38 -17.50 -17.02
C SER A 212 -19.23 -17.60 -15.77
N GLU A 213 -18.62 -17.97 -14.66
CA GLU A 213 -19.30 -18.17 -13.38
C GLU A 213 -19.50 -16.86 -12.63
N TYR A 214 -18.50 -15.97 -12.69
CA TYR A 214 -18.46 -14.67 -12.03
C TYR A 214 -18.26 -13.54 -13.08
N PRO A 215 -19.26 -13.25 -13.93
CA PRO A 215 -19.11 -12.20 -14.93
C PRO A 215 -18.91 -10.84 -14.26
N MET A 216 -18.06 -9.98 -14.83
CA MET A 216 -17.79 -8.64 -14.30
C MET A 216 -19.05 -7.75 -14.17
N SER A 217 -20.11 -8.07 -14.93
CA SER A 217 -21.43 -7.43 -14.75
C SER A 217 -22.07 -7.74 -13.39
N GLY A 218 -21.64 -8.81 -12.72
CA GLY A 218 -22.05 -9.19 -11.37
C GLY A 218 -21.20 -8.55 -10.27
N LEU A 219 -20.15 -7.79 -10.61
CA LEU A 219 -19.31 -7.10 -9.63
C LEU A 219 -20.10 -6.06 -8.85
N LYS A 220 -21.04 -5.37 -9.49
CA LYS A 220 -21.91 -4.38 -8.84
C LYS A 220 -23.17 -5.06 -8.32
N VAL A 221 -23.41 -4.94 -7.01
CA VAL A 221 -24.64 -5.42 -6.33
C VAL A 221 -25.25 -4.27 -5.55
N GLY A 222 -26.41 -3.77 -6.01
CA GLY A 222 -27.02 -2.57 -5.42
C GLY A 222 -26.09 -1.36 -5.55
N ASP A 223 -25.75 -0.75 -4.42
CA ASP A 223 -24.80 0.36 -4.34
C ASP A 223 -23.38 -0.08 -3.91
N GLY A 224 -23.15 -1.40 -3.81
CA GLY A 224 -21.88 -1.98 -3.38
C GLY A 224 -21.25 -2.93 -4.39
N PHE A 225 -20.23 -3.66 -3.93
CA PHE A 225 -19.47 -4.63 -4.71
C PHE A 225 -19.70 -6.07 -4.21
N SER A 226 -19.74 -7.01 -5.15
CA SER A 226 -19.75 -8.45 -4.85
C SER A 226 -18.35 -8.91 -4.42
N VAL A 227 -18.20 -9.20 -3.14
CA VAL A 227 -16.98 -9.80 -2.58
C VAL A 227 -16.70 -11.17 -3.20
N THR A 228 -17.74 -11.98 -3.40
CA THR A 228 -17.61 -13.29 -4.05
C THR A 228 -17.01 -13.18 -5.46
N THR A 229 -17.44 -12.18 -6.24
CA THR A 229 -16.85 -11.93 -7.55
C THR A 229 -15.39 -11.49 -7.44
N ILE A 230 -15.07 -10.59 -6.52
CA ILE A 230 -13.69 -10.11 -6.32
C ILE A 230 -12.79 -11.28 -5.92
N ASN A 231 -13.18 -12.09 -4.91
CA ASN A 231 -12.41 -13.25 -4.46
C ASN A 231 -12.16 -14.26 -5.59
N ALA A 232 -13.15 -14.54 -6.42
CA ALA A 232 -12.98 -15.45 -7.55
C ALA A 232 -11.86 -15.00 -8.52
N TYR A 233 -11.70 -13.69 -8.72
CA TYR A 233 -10.61 -13.16 -9.55
C TYR A 233 -9.26 -13.14 -8.81
N LEU A 234 -9.24 -12.89 -7.51
CA LEU A 234 -8.01 -12.98 -6.70
C LEU A 234 -7.50 -14.42 -6.63
N ASP A 235 -8.40 -15.40 -6.42
CA ASP A 235 -8.07 -16.83 -6.45
C ASP A 235 -7.51 -17.27 -7.81
N LEU A 236 -8.09 -16.75 -8.90
CA LEU A 236 -7.57 -16.99 -10.23
C LEU A 236 -6.13 -16.46 -10.38
N LEU A 237 -5.85 -15.26 -9.87
CA LEU A 237 -4.51 -14.68 -9.93
C LEU A 237 -3.50 -15.53 -9.14
N GLU A 238 -3.83 -15.99 -7.95
CA GLU A 238 -3.00 -16.89 -7.16
C GLU A 238 -2.77 -18.23 -7.87
N GLN A 239 -3.81 -18.80 -8.48
CA GLN A 239 -3.71 -20.07 -9.22
C GLN A 239 -2.78 -19.97 -10.43
N ILE A 240 -2.83 -18.89 -11.19
CA ILE A 240 -2.03 -18.76 -12.43
C ILE A 240 -0.56 -18.38 -12.18
N GLN A 241 -0.22 -17.80 -11.05
CA GLN A 241 1.13 -17.37 -10.71
C GLN A 241 2.20 -18.45 -10.87
N PRO A 242 2.11 -19.64 -10.23
CA PRO A 242 3.13 -20.67 -10.33
C PRO A 242 3.25 -21.21 -11.76
N VAL A 243 2.16 -21.19 -12.53
CA VAL A 243 2.14 -21.59 -13.94
C VAL A 243 2.98 -20.64 -14.77
N VAL A 244 2.77 -19.33 -14.61
CA VAL A 244 3.51 -18.30 -15.35
C VAL A 244 5.00 -18.32 -14.98
N ASN A 245 5.35 -18.54 -13.70
CA ASN A 245 6.74 -18.74 -13.25
C ASN A 245 7.40 -19.95 -13.97
N ASN A 246 6.70 -21.08 -14.01
CA ASN A 246 7.18 -22.29 -14.70
C ASN A 246 7.32 -22.07 -16.22
N MET A 247 6.36 -21.38 -16.83
CA MET A 247 6.40 -21.02 -18.25
C MET A 247 7.62 -20.15 -18.57
N THR A 248 7.92 -19.15 -17.75
CA THR A 248 9.13 -18.30 -17.89
C THR A 248 10.40 -19.13 -17.81
N ALA A 249 10.50 -20.06 -16.85
CA ALA A 249 11.65 -20.94 -16.71
C ALA A 249 11.81 -21.91 -17.91
N LYS A 250 10.71 -22.36 -18.52
CA LYS A 250 10.72 -23.17 -19.74
C LYS A 250 11.10 -22.34 -20.96
N MET A 251 10.55 -21.13 -21.10
CA MET A 251 10.84 -20.22 -22.21
C MET A 251 12.31 -19.85 -22.29
N ASN A 252 12.97 -19.63 -21.16
CA ASN A 252 14.39 -19.31 -21.08
C ASN A 252 15.32 -20.46 -21.58
N LYS A 253 14.80 -21.68 -21.74
CA LYS A 253 15.52 -22.85 -22.30
C LYS A 253 15.31 -23.02 -23.81
N VAL A 254 14.46 -22.19 -24.41
CA VAL A 254 14.18 -22.28 -25.85
C VAL A 254 15.31 -21.62 -26.63
N GLU A 255 16.00 -22.42 -27.45
CA GLU A 255 17.06 -21.97 -28.33
C GLU A 255 16.63 -22.09 -29.78
N LEU A 256 16.59 -20.98 -30.52
CA LEU A 256 16.27 -20.93 -31.93
C LEU A 256 17.26 -20.06 -32.70
N PRO A 257 17.56 -20.37 -33.99
CA PRO A 257 18.59 -19.67 -34.72
C PRO A 257 18.13 -18.33 -35.30
N GLY A 258 19.08 -17.39 -35.41
CA GLY A 258 18.93 -16.15 -36.19
C GLY A 258 17.78 -15.25 -35.67
N SER A 259 17.01 -14.71 -36.61
CA SER A 259 15.87 -13.83 -36.30
C SER A 259 14.77 -14.47 -35.43
N MET A 260 14.73 -15.79 -35.38
CA MET A 260 13.81 -16.52 -34.47
C MET A 260 14.27 -16.45 -33.03
N GLY A 261 15.58 -16.57 -32.78
CA GLY A 261 16.13 -16.40 -31.43
C GLY A 261 15.88 -15.00 -30.88
N THR A 262 16.09 -13.95 -31.66
CA THR A 262 15.80 -12.56 -31.26
C THR A 262 14.33 -12.32 -31.04
N MET A 263 13.44 -13.00 -31.76
CA MET A 263 12.00 -12.90 -31.53
C MET A 263 11.59 -13.60 -30.23
N ILE A 264 12.13 -14.79 -29.94
CA ILE A 264 11.86 -15.50 -28.68
C ILE A 264 12.39 -14.73 -27.47
N SER A 265 13.61 -14.16 -27.55
CA SER A 265 14.11 -13.31 -26.46
C SER A 265 13.21 -12.10 -26.22
N SER A 266 12.70 -11.46 -27.28
CA SER A 266 11.71 -10.37 -27.15
C SER A 266 10.41 -10.81 -26.49
N TYR A 267 10.00 -12.08 -26.60
CA TYR A 267 8.82 -12.61 -25.91
C TYR A 267 9.14 -13.04 -24.49
N SER A 268 10.30 -13.63 -24.26
CA SER A 268 10.81 -13.88 -22.91
C SER A 268 10.86 -12.58 -22.10
N ASP A 269 11.39 -11.50 -22.70
CA ASP A 269 11.42 -10.18 -22.07
C ASP A 269 10.01 -9.66 -21.74
N LYS A 270 9.02 -9.94 -22.59
CA LYS A 270 7.62 -9.55 -22.33
C LYS A 270 6.98 -10.38 -21.22
N ILE A 271 7.23 -11.69 -21.18
CA ILE A 271 6.76 -12.57 -20.11
C ILE A 271 7.42 -12.15 -18.79
N THR A 272 8.73 -11.91 -18.81
CA THR A 272 9.46 -11.39 -17.64
C THR A 272 8.90 -10.04 -17.19
N SER A 273 8.51 -9.17 -18.13
CA SER A 273 7.85 -7.88 -17.79
C SER A 273 6.46 -8.06 -17.21
N LEU A 274 5.70 -9.09 -17.59
CA LEU A 274 4.42 -9.42 -16.94
C LEU A 274 4.64 -10.01 -15.56
N MET A 275 5.66 -10.84 -15.40
CA MET A 275 6.04 -11.41 -14.11
C MET A 275 6.51 -10.34 -13.14
N SER A 276 7.33 -9.38 -13.60
CA SER A 276 7.71 -8.25 -12.74
C SER A 276 6.49 -7.43 -12.31
N MET A 277 5.49 -7.33 -13.17
CA MET A 277 4.22 -6.69 -12.81
C MET A 277 3.44 -7.48 -11.73
N TYR A 278 3.37 -8.82 -11.85
CA TYR A 278 2.76 -9.64 -10.81
C TYR A 278 3.55 -9.51 -9.49
N THR A 279 4.87 -9.67 -9.54
CA THR A 279 5.76 -9.53 -8.36
C THR A 279 5.65 -8.13 -7.73
N ASP A 280 5.36 -7.10 -8.53
CA ASP A 280 5.13 -5.74 -8.01
C ASP A 280 3.80 -5.63 -7.22
N TYR A 281 2.91 -6.64 -7.32
CA TYR A 281 1.58 -6.62 -6.72
C TYR A 281 1.25 -7.87 -5.87
N GLU A 282 2.18 -8.82 -5.72
CA GLU A 282 1.92 -10.06 -4.98
C GLU A 282 1.56 -9.81 -3.51
N ASP A 283 2.13 -8.76 -2.89
CA ASP A 283 1.85 -8.37 -1.51
C ASP A 283 0.43 -7.79 -1.33
N TYR A 284 -0.20 -7.32 -2.42
CA TYR A 284 -1.55 -6.73 -2.35
C TYR A 284 -2.68 -7.76 -2.41
N ILE A 285 -2.42 -8.98 -2.90
CA ILE A 285 -3.46 -10.01 -3.00
C ILE A 285 -3.92 -10.46 -1.61
N PRO A 286 -3.03 -10.83 -0.67
CA PRO A 286 -3.42 -11.15 0.71
C PRO A 286 -4.10 -9.98 1.42
N LEU A 287 -3.57 -8.75 1.23
CA LEU A 287 -4.16 -7.53 1.77
C LEU A 287 -5.60 -7.32 1.27
N MET A 288 -5.83 -7.47 -0.04
CA MET A 288 -7.18 -7.32 -0.60
C MET A 288 -8.13 -8.37 -0.08
N LYS A 289 -7.70 -9.64 0.03
CA LYS A 289 -8.51 -10.73 0.60
C LYS A 289 -8.87 -10.45 2.05
N ALA A 290 -7.92 -10.02 2.86
CA ALA A 290 -8.16 -9.61 4.24
C ALA A 290 -9.19 -8.47 4.32
N PHE A 291 -9.00 -7.41 3.53
CA PHE A 291 -9.87 -6.25 3.52
C PHE A 291 -11.31 -6.57 3.08
N ILE A 292 -11.52 -7.44 2.10
CA ILE A 292 -12.86 -7.84 1.65
C ILE A 292 -13.46 -8.99 2.48
N GLY A 293 -12.74 -9.49 3.50
CA GLY A 293 -13.23 -10.41 4.52
C GLY A 293 -13.21 -11.89 4.17
N ASP A 294 -12.72 -12.31 2.99
CA ASP A 294 -12.63 -13.72 2.54
C ASP A 294 -13.80 -14.62 3.01
N GLY A 295 -15.05 -14.12 2.87
CA GLY A 295 -16.28 -14.80 3.26
C GLY A 295 -16.75 -14.52 4.70
N SER A 296 -16.07 -13.67 5.46
CA SER A 296 -16.54 -13.14 6.76
C SER A 296 -17.08 -11.73 6.63
N ASP A 297 -18.01 -11.36 7.51
CA ASP A 297 -18.47 -9.99 7.62
C ASP A 297 -17.36 -9.12 8.22
N LYS A 298 -17.21 -7.88 7.72
CA LYS A 298 -16.20 -6.91 8.16
C LYS A 298 -16.80 -5.50 8.30
N VAL A 299 -16.28 -4.75 9.25
CA VAL A 299 -16.65 -3.33 9.45
C VAL A 299 -15.37 -2.51 9.58
N TYR A 300 -15.23 -1.50 8.74
CA TYR A 300 -14.08 -0.57 8.79
C TYR A 300 -14.57 0.86 8.99
N LEU A 301 -13.81 1.65 9.72
CA LEU A 301 -13.94 3.10 9.67
C LEU A 301 -13.23 3.64 8.42
N LEU A 302 -13.87 4.58 7.74
CA LEU A 302 -13.29 5.31 6.63
C LEU A 302 -13.10 6.77 7.02
N ALA A 303 -11.88 7.13 7.40
CA ALA A 303 -11.53 8.49 7.82
C ALA A 303 -11.19 9.36 6.61
N ALA A 304 -12.04 10.33 6.29
CA ALA A 304 -11.77 11.35 5.28
C ALA A 304 -10.96 12.49 5.91
N GLN A 305 -9.66 12.52 5.64
CA GLN A 305 -8.74 13.49 6.26
C GLN A 305 -8.62 14.78 5.45
N ASN A 306 -8.67 15.91 6.15
CA ASN A 306 -8.48 17.24 5.58
C ASN A 306 -7.00 17.66 5.70
N THR A 307 -6.25 17.58 4.60
CA THR A 307 -4.82 17.90 4.57
C THR A 307 -4.55 19.42 4.63
N ALA A 308 -5.54 20.31 4.40
CA ALA A 308 -5.39 21.74 4.68
C ALA A 308 -5.32 22.02 6.19
N GLU A 309 -5.86 21.12 7.02
CA GLU A 309 -5.65 21.04 8.46
C GLU A 309 -4.61 19.94 8.77
N ILE A 310 -3.40 20.15 8.30
CA ILE A 310 -2.33 19.16 8.30
C ILE A 310 -2.07 18.58 9.69
N ARG A 311 -1.96 17.24 9.77
CA ARG A 311 -1.56 16.46 10.93
C ARG A 311 -0.46 15.49 10.51
N ALA A 312 0.31 15.01 11.46
CA ALA A 312 1.45 14.12 11.20
C ALA A 312 1.04 12.86 10.42
N ALA A 313 -0.09 12.23 10.73
CA ALA A 313 -0.67 11.10 10.01
C ALA A 313 -1.71 11.54 8.94
N GLY A 314 -1.38 12.54 8.08
CA GLY A 314 -2.17 12.92 6.90
C GLY A 314 -2.99 14.20 7.03
N GLY A 315 -3.89 14.33 8.01
CA GLY A 315 -4.72 15.50 8.20
C GLY A 315 -5.73 15.35 9.34
N PHE A 316 -6.60 16.33 9.48
CA PHE A 316 -7.71 16.27 10.43
C PHE A 316 -8.82 15.35 9.87
N PRO A 317 -9.32 14.34 10.61
CA PRO A 317 -10.41 13.48 10.15
C PRO A 317 -11.74 14.22 10.25
N GLY A 318 -12.01 15.15 9.32
CA GLY A 318 -13.18 16.02 9.35
C GLY A 318 -14.50 15.25 9.37
N SER A 319 -14.58 14.16 8.61
CA SER A 319 -15.71 13.24 8.59
C SER A 319 -15.25 11.78 8.53
N ILE A 320 -16.07 10.91 9.12
CA ILE A 320 -15.83 9.47 9.16
C ILE A 320 -17.08 8.75 8.65
N GLY A 321 -16.90 7.84 7.70
CA GLY A 321 -17.90 6.89 7.25
C GLY A 321 -17.55 5.48 7.71
N THR A 322 -18.35 4.51 7.27
CA THR A 322 -18.07 3.09 7.47
C THR A 322 -18.00 2.36 6.13
N ILE A 323 -17.14 1.36 6.04
CA ILE A 323 -17.19 0.34 4.99
C ILE A 323 -17.68 -0.93 5.66
N ARG A 324 -18.70 -1.57 5.08
CA ARG A 324 -19.24 -2.83 5.58
C ARG A 324 -19.16 -3.89 4.51
N VAL A 325 -18.70 -5.05 4.90
CA VAL A 325 -18.80 -6.28 4.11
C VAL A 325 -19.81 -7.16 4.84
N GLU A 326 -21.00 -7.32 4.28
CA GLU A 326 -22.09 -8.10 4.86
C GLU A 326 -22.73 -8.98 3.78
N ASP A 327 -22.98 -10.25 4.07
CA ASP A 327 -23.58 -11.19 3.12
C ASP A 327 -22.86 -11.24 1.75
N GLY A 328 -21.54 -11.04 1.73
CA GLY A 328 -20.73 -11.05 0.51
C GLY A 328 -20.86 -9.79 -0.35
N VAL A 329 -21.37 -8.70 0.21
CA VAL A 329 -21.46 -7.38 -0.45
C VAL A 329 -20.69 -6.34 0.36
N MET A 330 -19.74 -5.68 -0.27
CA MET A 330 -19.05 -4.51 0.30
C MET A 330 -19.82 -3.23 -0.03
N SER A 331 -20.18 -2.46 0.96
CA SER A 331 -20.91 -1.20 0.85
C SER A 331 -20.25 -0.09 1.66
N ILE A 332 -20.56 1.16 1.31
CA ILE A 332 -20.06 2.35 2.01
C ILE A 332 -21.24 3.10 2.61
N GLY A 333 -21.15 3.32 3.92
CA GLY A 333 -22.14 4.07 4.69
C GLY A 333 -22.00 5.58 4.52
N ASP A 334 -22.91 6.30 5.19
CA ASP A 334 -22.88 7.76 5.18
C ASP A 334 -21.70 8.29 6.00
N PHE A 335 -21.13 9.40 5.51
CA PHE A 335 -20.11 10.13 6.24
C PHE A 335 -20.76 11.13 7.20
N ASN A 336 -20.26 11.16 8.43
CA ASN A 336 -20.72 12.08 9.47
C ASN A 336 -19.52 12.84 10.07
N PRO A 337 -19.74 14.05 10.64
CA PRO A 337 -18.69 14.78 11.32
C PRO A 337 -18.01 13.92 12.40
N VAL A 338 -16.70 14.01 12.51
CA VAL A 338 -15.91 13.17 13.44
C VAL A 338 -16.43 13.21 14.89
N ASN A 339 -16.91 14.38 15.36
CA ASN A 339 -17.45 14.52 16.71
C ASN A 339 -18.77 13.75 16.90
N ASP A 340 -19.50 13.44 15.83
CA ASP A 340 -20.72 12.66 15.87
C ASP A 340 -20.45 11.16 15.77
N VAL A 341 -19.26 10.77 15.27
CA VAL A 341 -18.85 9.37 15.08
C VAL A 341 -18.01 8.86 16.25
N LEU A 342 -17.06 9.65 16.75
CA LEU A 342 -16.15 9.20 17.82
C LEU A 342 -16.59 9.74 19.19
N ALA A 343 -16.30 8.98 20.25
CA ALA A 343 -16.32 9.51 21.62
C ALA A 343 -15.34 10.68 21.73
N THR A 344 -15.72 11.73 22.46
CA THR A 344 -14.91 12.97 22.59
C THR A 344 -13.51 12.69 23.12
N TYR A 345 -13.42 11.81 24.11
CA TYR A 345 -12.18 11.42 24.77
C TYR A 345 -11.86 9.96 24.45
N PRO A 346 -10.59 9.60 24.27
CA PRO A 346 -10.20 8.19 24.19
C PRO A 346 -10.68 7.43 25.42
N PRO A 347 -11.25 6.24 25.28
CA PRO A 347 -11.59 5.39 26.43
C PRO A 347 -10.32 4.91 27.14
N ASP A 348 -10.47 4.43 28.39
CA ASP A 348 -9.34 3.97 29.22
C ASP A 348 -8.56 2.84 28.53
N GLU A 349 -9.23 2.02 27.77
CA GLU A 349 -8.64 0.92 26.97
C GLU A 349 -7.63 1.41 25.94
N ALA A 350 -7.78 2.63 25.45
CA ALA A 350 -6.81 3.24 24.54
C ALA A 350 -5.45 3.51 25.20
N ASN A 351 -5.39 3.53 26.53
CA ASN A 351 -4.18 3.64 27.32
C ASN A 351 -3.23 4.76 26.84
N VAL A 352 -3.80 5.96 26.59
CA VAL A 352 -3.00 7.12 26.19
C VAL A 352 -2.03 7.49 27.31
N THR A 353 -0.74 7.45 27.04
CA THR A 353 0.31 7.60 28.05
C THR A 353 0.67 9.07 28.30
N ARG A 354 1.20 9.36 29.49
CA ARG A 354 1.78 10.69 29.78
C ARG A 354 2.95 11.05 28.88
N LYS A 355 3.65 10.05 28.36
CA LYS A 355 4.77 10.24 27.43
C LYS A 355 4.27 10.70 26.07
N GLU A 356 3.20 10.08 25.56
CA GLU A 356 2.54 10.52 24.34
C GLU A 356 2.05 11.96 24.48
N LEU A 357 1.31 12.26 25.56
CA LEU A 357 0.82 13.63 25.81
C LEU A 357 1.95 14.66 25.91
N LYS A 358 3.10 14.30 26.48
CA LYS A 358 4.26 15.18 26.54
C LYS A 358 4.86 15.47 25.15
N ILE A 359 5.03 14.43 24.34
CA ILE A 359 5.64 14.54 23.00
C ILE A 359 4.70 15.26 22.03
N PHE A 360 3.39 14.92 22.06
CA PHE A 360 2.37 15.46 21.16
C PHE A 360 1.56 16.62 21.78
N ASN A 361 2.07 17.23 22.86
CA ASN A 361 1.56 18.46 23.51
C ASN A 361 0.09 18.39 23.92
N ASP A 362 -0.29 17.35 24.66
CA ASP A 362 -1.66 17.12 25.17
C ASP A 362 -2.75 17.03 24.08
N THR A 363 -2.38 16.95 22.79
CA THR A 363 -3.38 16.88 21.70
C THR A 363 -4.18 15.58 21.71
N LEU A 364 -3.58 14.48 22.18
CA LEU A 364 -4.22 13.15 22.23
C LEU A 364 -5.25 12.99 23.34
N ILE A 365 -5.57 14.05 24.08
CA ILE A 365 -6.70 14.04 25.03
C ILE A 365 -8.07 13.97 24.32
N TYR A 366 -8.13 14.30 23.03
CA TYR A 366 -9.34 14.18 22.22
C TYR A 366 -9.15 13.08 21.16
N SER A 367 -10.12 12.17 21.05
CA SER A 367 -10.06 11.07 20.08
C SER A 367 -9.87 11.55 18.65
N ARG A 368 -10.55 12.63 18.24
CA ARG A 368 -10.45 13.23 16.90
C ARG A 368 -9.05 13.73 16.55
N ASP A 369 -8.23 13.99 17.58
CA ASP A 369 -6.89 14.54 17.40
C ASP A 369 -5.79 13.45 17.40
N ALA A 370 -6.15 12.17 17.36
CA ALA A 370 -5.20 11.05 17.36
C ALA A 370 -4.19 11.13 16.20
N SER A 371 -4.55 11.71 15.06
CA SER A 371 -3.66 11.89 13.90
C SER A 371 -2.52 12.92 14.10
N PHE A 372 -2.42 13.54 15.27
CA PHE A 372 -1.19 14.26 15.68
C PHE A 372 -0.02 13.30 15.91
N ASN A 373 -0.32 12.07 16.29
CA ASN A 373 0.69 11.00 16.30
C ASN A 373 1.00 10.61 14.86
N PRO A 374 2.28 10.61 14.44
CA PRO A 374 2.67 10.19 13.09
C PRO A 374 2.51 8.70 12.84
N ASP A 375 2.39 7.89 13.89
CA ASP A 375 2.06 6.49 13.82
C ASP A 375 0.56 6.33 13.54
N PHE A 376 0.22 5.99 12.29
CA PHE A 376 -1.18 5.81 11.91
C PHE A 376 -1.81 4.60 12.59
N GLU A 377 -1.06 3.52 12.82
CA GLU A 377 -1.55 2.36 13.58
C GLU A 377 -2.09 2.83 14.93
N ARG A 378 -1.32 3.67 15.66
CA ARG A 378 -1.74 4.21 16.95
C ARG A 378 -2.96 5.13 16.85
N ALA A 379 -3.01 5.99 15.84
CA ALA A 379 -4.15 6.86 15.60
C ALA A 379 -5.43 6.05 15.30
N ALA A 380 -5.31 5.03 14.47
CA ALA A 380 -6.39 4.13 14.09
C ALA A 380 -6.93 3.33 15.30
N GLN A 381 -6.07 2.81 16.16
CA GLN A 381 -6.44 2.15 17.42
C GLN A 381 -7.30 3.06 18.30
N ILE A 382 -6.89 4.33 18.47
CA ILE A 382 -7.65 5.31 19.27
C ILE A 382 -9.01 5.56 18.62
N TRP A 383 -9.09 5.71 17.30
CA TRP A 383 -10.36 5.94 16.59
C TRP A 383 -11.30 4.73 16.69
N ALA A 384 -10.77 3.51 16.50
CA ALA A 384 -11.54 2.28 16.61
C ALA A 384 -12.17 2.13 18.01
N LEU A 385 -11.37 2.30 19.06
CA LEU A 385 -11.84 2.23 20.45
C LEU A 385 -12.82 3.37 20.80
N ALA A 386 -12.60 4.58 20.27
CA ALA A 386 -13.52 5.70 20.48
C ALA A 386 -14.85 5.52 19.73
N TYR A 387 -14.85 4.83 18.60
CA TYR A 387 -16.07 4.42 17.90
C TYR A 387 -16.83 3.38 18.71
N GLU A 388 -16.16 2.32 19.14
CA GLU A 388 -16.75 1.26 19.97
C GLU A 388 -17.35 1.82 21.25
N ALA A 389 -16.62 2.70 21.95
CA ALA A 389 -17.13 3.35 23.18
C ALA A 389 -18.41 4.17 22.94
N LYS A 390 -18.59 4.72 21.74
CA LYS A 390 -19.75 5.55 21.39
C LYS A 390 -20.94 4.75 20.86
N HIS A 391 -20.68 3.72 20.03
CA HIS A 391 -21.70 2.98 19.29
C HIS A 391 -21.95 1.58 19.87
N GLY A 392 -21.04 1.03 20.67
CA GLY A 392 -21.11 -0.33 21.20
C GLY A 392 -20.86 -1.40 20.12
N GLU A 393 -20.25 -1.02 19.01
CA GLU A 393 -19.87 -1.86 17.89
C GLU A 393 -18.36 -1.74 17.68
N SER A 394 -17.65 -2.88 17.66
CA SER A 394 -16.22 -2.92 17.29
C SER A 394 -16.06 -2.89 15.77
N VAL A 395 -14.89 -2.46 15.31
CA VAL A 395 -14.52 -2.46 13.90
C VAL A 395 -13.33 -3.38 13.67
N ASP A 396 -13.18 -3.88 12.45
CA ASP A 396 -12.07 -4.75 12.04
C ASP A 396 -10.83 -3.95 11.61
N GLY A 397 -10.98 -2.65 11.37
CA GLY A 397 -9.86 -1.78 11.00
C GLY A 397 -10.28 -0.36 10.64
N VAL A 398 -9.30 0.43 10.22
CA VAL A 398 -9.48 1.85 9.84
C VAL A 398 -8.75 2.12 8.53
N LEU A 399 -9.46 2.64 7.55
CA LEU A 399 -8.91 3.17 6.30
C LEU A 399 -8.88 4.70 6.34
N SER A 400 -7.75 5.29 6.02
CA SER A 400 -7.58 6.73 5.89
C SER A 400 -7.38 7.13 4.44
N LEU A 401 -8.15 8.12 3.99
CA LEU A 401 -8.05 8.71 2.65
C LEU A 401 -7.92 10.22 2.72
N THR A 402 -7.13 10.78 1.82
CA THR A 402 -7.00 12.23 1.65
C THR A 402 -7.64 12.71 0.33
N PRO A 403 -7.94 14.00 0.16
CA PRO A 403 -8.47 14.54 -1.10
C PRO A 403 -7.60 14.30 -2.32
N THR A 404 -6.30 14.04 -2.14
CA THR A 404 -5.38 13.71 -3.25
C THR A 404 -5.78 12.40 -3.92
N ILE A 405 -6.22 11.41 -3.14
CA ILE A 405 -6.73 10.13 -3.66
C ILE A 405 -8.07 10.34 -4.38
N ILE A 406 -8.95 11.17 -3.83
CA ILE A 406 -10.21 11.51 -4.51
C ILE A 406 -9.92 12.09 -5.90
N GLN A 407 -8.97 13.02 -6.03
CA GLN A 407 -8.58 13.56 -7.32
C GLN A 407 -8.04 12.50 -8.28
N LYS A 408 -7.23 11.55 -7.78
CA LYS A 408 -6.72 10.43 -8.58
C LYS A 408 -7.85 9.48 -9.02
N VAL A 409 -8.81 9.19 -8.15
CA VAL A 409 -10.04 8.43 -8.49
C VAL A 409 -10.81 9.13 -9.59
N LEU A 410 -11.08 10.44 -9.47
CA LEU A 410 -11.83 11.20 -10.47
C LEU A 410 -11.09 11.29 -11.83
N ARG A 411 -9.77 11.22 -11.83
CA ARG A 411 -8.98 11.15 -13.07
C ARG A 411 -9.22 9.84 -13.83
N ILE A 412 -9.49 8.76 -13.11
CA ILE A 412 -9.77 7.45 -13.70
C ILE A 412 -11.27 7.31 -14.00
N SER A 413 -12.13 7.60 -13.03
CA SER A 413 -13.55 7.26 -13.08
C SER A 413 -14.44 8.37 -13.68
N GLY A 414 -13.91 9.58 -13.82
CA GLY A 414 -14.61 10.75 -14.38
C GLY A 414 -15.07 11.76 -13.33
N PRO A 415 -15.59 12.92 -13.77
CA PRO A 415 -15.95 14.03 -12.90
C PRO A 415 -17.25 13.77 -12.11
N ILE A 416 -17.40 14.49 -10.99
CA ILE A 416 -18.63 14.55 -10.19
C ILE A 416 -19.09 16.00 -10.05
N THR A 417 -20.36 16.20 -9.68
CA THR A 417 -20.92 17.54 -9.45
C THR A 417 -21.52 17.59 -8.05
N LEU A 418 -21.04 18.52 -7.24
CA LEU A 418 -21.52 18.74 -5.89
C LEU A 418 -22.91 19.42 -5.87
N PRO A 419 -23.66 19.35 -4.76
CA PRO A 419 -24.99 19.93 -4.65
C PRO A 419 -25.05 21.45 -4.93
N ASP A 420 -23.95 22.16 -4.69
CA ASP A 420 -23.82 23.60 -4.96
C ASP A 420 -23.47 23.92 -6.44
N GLY A 421 -23.41 22.90 -7.31
CA GLY A 421 -23.06 22.98 -8.71
C GLY A 421 -21.55 23.03 -9.01
N THR A 422 -20.70 22.86 -8.01
CA THR A 422 -19.23 22.79 -8.20
C THR A 422 -18.87 21.46 -8.86
N GLU A 423 -18.16 21.49 -9.99
CA GLU A 423 -17.61 20.32 -10.67
C GLU A 423 -16.24 19.97 -10.12
N LEU A 424 -16.06 18.72 -9.70
CA LEU A 424 -14.79 18.13 -9.29
C LEU A 424 -14.34 17.10 -10.32
N ASN A 425 -13.05 17.15 -10.68
CA ASN A 425 -12.46 16.25 -11.66
C ASN A 425 -11.00 15.90 -11.30
N GLY A 426 -10.33 15.14 -12.17
CA GLY A 426 -8.96 14.67 -11.96
C GLY A 426 -7.88 15.76 -11.92
N ASP A 427 -8.21 17.02 -12.16
CA ASP A 427 -7.24 18.14 -12.18
C ASP A 427 -7.51 19.19 -11.10
N ASN A 428 -8.74 19.28 -10.56
CA ASN A 428 -9.14 20.37 -9.67
C ASN A 428 -9.63 19.94 -8.27
N ALA A 429 -9.90 18.66 -8.04
CA ALA A 429 -10.56 18.24 -6.80
C ALA A 429 -9.79 18.68 -5.54
N VAL A 430 -8.47 18.54 -5.54
CA VAL A 430 -7.64 18.96 -4.39
C VAL A 430 -7.69 20.49 -4.21
N SER A 431 -7.49 21.28 -5.25
CA SER A 431 -7.51 22.75 -5.13
C SER A 431 -8.87 23.27 -4.71
N VAL A 432 -9.94 22.68 -5.24
CA VAL A 432 -11.31 23.06 -4.87
C VAL A 432 -11.59 22.70 -3.41
N LEU A 433 -11.39 21.46 -3.03
CA LEU A 433 -11.72 20.98 -1.67
C LEU A 433 -10.84 21.62 -0.59
N GLN A 434 -9.54 21.79 -0.85
CA GLN A 434 -8.58 22.22 0.17
C GLN A 434 -8.36 23.74 0.22
N TYR A 435 -8.88 24.48 -0.77
CA TYR A 435 -8.64 25.92 -0.87
C TYR A 435 -9.84 26.72 -1.38
N GLU A 436 -10.39 26.40 -2.56
CA GLU A 436 -11.36 27.28 -3.23
C GLU A 436 -12.71 27.33 -2.52
N LEU A 437 -13.21 26.21 -1.98
CA LEU A 437 -14.49 26.12 -1.26
C LEU A 437 -14.50 27.05 -0.04
N TYR A 438 -13.40 27.14 0.71
CA TYR A 438 -13.29 28.03 1.88
C TYR A 438 -13.39 29.49 1.45
N TYR A 439 -12.66 29.89 0.41
CA TYR A 439 -12.69 31.26 -0.09
C TYR A 439 -14.04 31.61 -0.75
N LYS A 440 -14.68 30.66 -1.44
CA LYS A 440 -16.03 30.82 -2.00
C LYS A 440 -17.02 31.07 -0.88
N TYR A 441 -17.01 30.24 0.17
CA TYR A 441 -17.89 30.40 1.34
C TYR A 441 -17.73 31.79 1.97
N LEU A 442 -16.50 32.25 2.19
CA LEU A 442 -16.22 33.58 2.74
C LEU A 442 -16.59 34.72 1.78
N SER A 443 -16.45 34.52 0.48
CA SER A 443 -16.87 35.49 -0.54
C SER A 443 -18.38 35.72 -0.51
N ASP A 444 -19.14 34.67 -0.30
CA ASP A 444 -20.60 34.70 -0.32
C ASP A 444 -21.21 35.24 0.98
N ARG A 445 -20.54 35.01 2.14
CA ARG A 445 -21.03 35.33 3.48
C ARG A 445 -20.23 36.39 4.24
N GLY A 446 -19.08 36.81 3.71
CA GLY A 446 -18.12 37.70 4.36
C GLY A 446 -17.15 36.95 5.27
N THR A 447 -16.17 37.66 5.82
CA THR A 447 -15.08 37.07 6.60
C THR A 447 -15.41 36.89 8.10
N ASN A 448 -16.53 37.43 8.55
CA ASN A 448 -17.02 37.29 9.93
C ASN A 448 -18.16 36.28 9.95
N VAL A 449 -17.80 35.01 9.91
CA VAL A 449 -18.73 33.87 9.85
C VAL A 449 -18.81 33.14 11.19
N ASP A 450 -19.91 32.45 11.43
CA ASP A 450 -20.00 31.41 12.45
C ASP A 450 -19.19 30.20 12.00
N TYR A 451 -18.20 29.80 12.81
CA TYR A 451 -17.31 28.68 12.43
C TYR A 451 -18.02 27.34 12.42
N ASN A 452 -19.05 27.14 13.27
CA ASN A 452 -19.80 25.88 13.28
C ASN A 452 -20.63 25.77 11.99
N GLU A 453 -21.33 26.85 11.57
CA GLU A 453 -22.06 26.87 10.30
C GLU A 453 -21.12 26.66 9.09
N ALA A 454 -19.93 27.28 9.13
CA ALA A 454 -18.94 27.13 8.09
C ALA A 454 -18.39 25.70 8.00
N ASN A 455 -18.09 25.07 9.12
CA ASN A 455 -17.66 23.68 9.18
C ASN A 455 -18.77 22.73 8.71
N GLU A 456 -20.01 22.89 9.21
CA GLU A 456 -21.14 22.06 8.78
C GLU A 456 -21.33 22.10 7.26
N TYR A 457 -21.24 23.28 6.66
CA TYR A 457 -21.32 23.44 5.20
C TYR A 457 -20.19 22.74 4.48
N VAL A 458 -18.95 22.94 4.89
CA VAL A 458 -17.76 22.39 4.21
C VAL A 458 -17.67 20.89 4.45
N ASP A 459 -17.88 20.41 5.67
CA ASP A 459 -17.86 18.98 6.01
C ASP A 459 -18.96 18.22 5.25
N GLY A 460 -20.15 18.84 5.08
CA GLY A 460 -21.20 18.28 4.22
C GLY A 460 -20.78 18.13 2.76
N LEU A 461 -20.03 19.09 2.19
CA LEU A 461 -19.50 18.97 0.83
C LEU A 461 -18.39 17.91 0.74
N PHE A 462 -17.55 17.77 1.76
CA PHE A 462 -16.55 16.69 1.82
C PHE A 462 -17.21 15.31 1.88
N ALA A 463 -18.21 15.14 2.75
CA ALA A 463 -18.97 13.90 2.87
C ALA A 463 -19.62 13.51 1.52
N GLU A 464 -20.28 14.48 0.87
CA GLU A 464 -20.90 14.27 -0.44
C GLU A 464 -19.85 13.96 -1.53
N THR A 465 -18.69 14.61 -1.48
CA THR A 465 -17.59 14.33 -2.42
C THR A 465 -17.09 12.90 -2.26
N ALA A 466 -16.84 12.44 -1.03
CA ALA A 466 -16.40 11.09 -0.75
C ALA A 466 -17.44 10.06 -1.26
N LYS A 467 -18.72 10.28 -0.97
CA LYS A 467 -19.82 9.44 -1.42
C LYS A 467 -19.90 9.37 -2.95
N GLN A 468 -19.88 10.51 -3.64
CA GLN A 468 -19.96 10.54 -5.11
C GLN A 468 -18.69 9.97 -5.77
N ALA A 469 -17.49 10.26 -5.23
CA ALA A 469 -16.24 9.71 -5.75
C ALA A 469 -16.23 8.18 -5.67
N MET A 470 -16.71 7.62 -4.56
CA MET A 470 -16.86 6.17 -4.41
C MET A 470 -17.94 5.62 -5.36
N ALA A 471 -19.07 6.30 -5.53
CA ALA A 471 -20.11 5.88 -6.45
C ALA A 471 -19.61 5.85 -7.91
N VAL A 472 -18.81 6.84 -8.35
CA VAL A 472 -18.22 6.81 -9.71
C VAL A 472 -17.09 5.80 -9.83
N LEU A 473 -16.33 5.54 -8.77
CA LEU A 473 -15.34 4.46 -8.73
C LEU A 473 -16.02 3.10 -8.97
N VAL A 474 -17.12 2.83 -8.22
CA VAL A 474 -17.90 1.60 -8.35
C VAL A 474 -18.56 1.49 -9.72
N SER A 475 -19.30 2.56 -10.15
CA SER A 475 -20.06 2.52 -11.39
C SER A 475 -19.22 2.64 -12.65
N GLY A 476 -18.08 3.30 -12.55
CA GLY A 476 -17.13 3.54 -13.64
C GLY A 476 -15.97 2.55 -13.69
N PHE A 477 -15.95 1.54 -12.81
CA PHE A 477 -14.85 0.56 -12.79
C PHE A 477 -14.75 -0.16 -14.14
N ASP A 478 -13.59 -0.03 -14.80
CA ASP A 478 -13.26 -0.71 -16.05
C ASP A 478 -12.01 -1.56 -15.85
N PHE A 479 -12.17 -2.88 -15.85
CA PHE A 479 -11.06 -3.83 -15.71
C PHE A 479 -9.94 -3.59 -16.73
N LYS A 480 -10.24 -3.00 -17.89
CA LYS A 480 -9.21 -2.61 -18.89
C LYS A 480 -8.27 -1.53 -18.37
N ARG A 481 -8.67 -0.82 -17.32
CA ARG A 481 -7.92 0.25 -16.65
C ARG A 481 -7.33 -0.19 -15.30
N ILE A 482 -7.36 -1.48 -14.98
CA ILE A 482 -6.89 -2.01 -13.69
C ILE A 482 -5.49 -1.50 -13.30
N ASN A 483 -4.59 -1.36 -14.28
CA ASN A 483 -3.25 -0.82 -14.02
C ASN A 483 -3.29 0.66 -13.54
N GLU A 484 -4.26 1.44 -13.97
CA GLU A 484 -4.41 2.83 -13.54
C GLU A 484 -4.89 2.90 -12.09
N TYR A 485 -5.78 1.98 -11.68
CA TYR A 485 -6.22 1.87 -10.28
C TYR A 485 -5.09 1.38 -9.37
N VAL A 486 -4.32 0.40 -9.82
CA VAL A 486 -3.16 -0.10 -9.06
C VAL A 486 -2.07 0.97 -8.98
N ASP A 487 -1.78 1.68 -10.08
CA ASP A 487 -0.84 2.80 -10.07
C ASP A 487 -1.30 3.91 -9.11
N MET A 488 -2.60 4.21 -9.06
CA MET A 488 -3.20 5.15 -8.13
C MET A 488 -3.00 4.71 -6.67
N PHE A 489 -3.26 3.43 -6.37
CA PHE A 489 -3.07 2.89 -5.04
C PHE A 489 -1.60 2.97 -4.61
N ASN A 490 -0.67 2.52 -5.46
CA ASN A 490 0.76 2.59 -5.20
C ASN A 490 1.25 4.04 -4.95
N GLU A 491 0.80 4.98 -5.80
CA GLU A 491 1.11 6.39 -5.60
C GLU A 491 0.54 6.90 -4.26
N GLY A 492 -0.66 6.43 -3.88
CA GLY A 492 -1.28 6.79 -2.60
C GLY A 492 -0.53 6.25 -1.39
N VAL A 493 -0.04 5.02 -1.47
CA VAL A 493 0.78 4.39 -0.43
C VAL A 493 2.12 5.12 -0.30
N GLU A 494 2.82 5.36 -1.41
CA GLU A 494 4.12 6.05 -1.41
C GLU A 494 4.06 7.49 -0.90
N GLU A 495 2.94 8.19 -1.17
CA GLU A 495 2.69 9.55 -0.71
C GLU A 495 2.12 9.59 0.73
N ASN A 496 1.89 8.44 1.39
CA ASN A 496 1.20 8.30 2.67
C ASN A 496 -0.19 8.98 2.67
N THR A 497 -0.91 8.88 1.56
CA THR A 497 -2.25 9.47 1.36
C THR A 497 -3.35 8.41 1.37
N ILE A 498 -2.98 7.14 1.39
CA ILE A 498 -3.78 5.97 1.74
C ILE A 498 -3.05 5.25 2.88
N MET A 499 -3.74 5.03 3.99
CA MET A 499 -3.23 4.23 5.11
C MET A 499 -4.35 3.31 5.60
N LEU A 500 -3.98 2.07 5.94
CA LEU A 500 -4.91 1.03 6.36
C LEU A 500 -4.33 0.29 7.56
N TRP A 501 -5.13 0.17 8.60
CA TRP A 501 -4.82 -0.58 9.80
C TRP A 501 -5.90 -1.62 10.08
N PHE A 502 -5.51 -2.81 10.53
CA PHE A 502 -6.38 -3.90 10.93
C PHE A 502 -6.23 -4.22 12.42
N VAL A 503 -7.32 -4.66 13.03
CA VAL A 503 -7.32 -5.16 14.41
C VAL A 503 -6.66 -6.53 14.51
N ASP A 504 -6.83 -7.39 13.50
CA ASP A 504 -6.19 -8.71 13.42
C ASP A 504 -4.70 -8.56 13.07
N GLU A 505 -3.83 -9.16 13.89
CA GLU A 505 -2.36 -9.04 13.74
C GLU A 505 -1.85 -9.62 12.41
N GLN A 506 -2.48 -10.67 11.87
CA GLN A 506 -2.07 -11.25 10.59
C GLN A 506 -2.50 -10.37 9.40
N GLU A 507 -3.71 -9.81 9.48
CA GLU A 507 -4.21 -8.87 8.47
C GLU A 507 -3.39 -7.56 8.48
N GLU A 508 -3.00 -7.09 9.68
CA GLU A 508 -2.12 -5.93 9.84
C GLU A 508 -0.72 -6.19 9.24
N GLN A 509 -0.21 -7.42 9.36
CA GLN A 509 1.05 -7.78 8.71
C GLN A 509 0.96 -7.65 7.18
N TYR A 510 -0.17 -7.99 6.57
CA TYR A 510 -0.37 -7.75 5.13
C TYR A 510 -0.37 -6.26 4.77
N ALA A 511 -0.91 -5.39 5.64
CA ALA A 511 -0.82 -3.94 5.44
C ALA A 511 0.62 -3.42 5.54
N LYS A 512 1.41 -3.97 6.47
CA LYS A 512 2.84 -3.67 6.63
C LYS A 512 3.66 -4.16 5.43
N ASP A 513 3.45 -5.37 4.98
CA ASP A 513 4.13 -5.95 3.81
C ASP A 513 3.82 -5.15 2.52
N ALA A 514 2.58 -4.69 2.38
CA ALA A 514 2.14 -3.82 1.29
C ALA A 514 2.59 -2.35 1.44
N GLY A 515 3.15 -1.97 2.60
CA GLY A 515 3.64 -0.62 2.88
C GLY A 515 2.55 0.42 3.13
N CYS A 516 1.30 0.01 3.39
CA CYS A 516 0.17 0.92 3.59
C CYS A 516 -0.31 1.03 5.05
N SER A 517 0.35 0.38 6.02
CA SER A 517 -0.01 0.46 7.44
C SER A 517 0.17 1.86 8.04
N GLY A 518 1.06 2.69 7.48
CA GLY A 518 1.35 4.03 7.99
C GLY A 518 1.97 4.06 9.39
N ASN A 519 2.40 2.91 9.93
CA ASN A 519 3.10 2.80 11.21
C ASN A 519 4.49 3.47 11.15
N LEU A 520 5.03 3.84 12.29
CA LEU A 520 6.45 4.19 12.39
C LEU A 520 7.29 2.93 12.11
N ASN A 521 8.31 3.08 11.27
CA ASN A 521 9.14 1.95 10.87
C ASN A 521 10.06 1.51 12.02
N ASP A 522 9.86 0.31 12.52
CA ASP A 522 10.63 -0.32 13.61
C ASP A 522 11.67 -1.34 13.11
N ASP A 523 11.84 -1.51 11.79
CA ASP A 523 12.82 -2.41 11.18
C ASP A 523 14.18 -1.70 10.98
N PRO A 524 15.21 -2.03 11.78
CA PRO A 524 16.54 -1.43 11.62
C PRO A 524 17.23 -1.82 10.31
N ALA A 525 16.83 -2.92 9.64
CA ALA A 525 17.41 -3.35 8.37
C ALA A 525 16.98 -2.48 7.19
N ASN A 526 15.83 -1.81 7.31
CA ASN A 526 15.27 -0.89 6.33
C ASN A 526 15.13 0.52 6.93
N PRO A 527 16.21 1.24 7.21
CA PRO A 527 16.20 2.44 8.02
C PRO A 527 15.37 3.55 7.38
N GLU A 528 14.47 4.16 8.19
CA GLU A 528 13.63 5.28 7.80
C GLU A 528 13.66 6.37 8.87
N ALA A 529 14.00 7.60 8.49
CA ALA A 529 13.88 8.78 9.34
C ALA A 529 12.55 9.48 9.08
N GLY A 530 11.91 9.98 10.14
CA GLY A 530 10.64 10.69 10.06
C GLY A 530 10.79 12.22 10.14
N VAL A 531 10.04 12.96 9.31
CA VAL A 531 9.89 14.42 9.39
C VAL A 531 8.41 14.75 9.39
N PHE A 532 7.84 14.95 10.56
CA PHE A 532 6.41 15.13 10.71
C PHE A 532 6.06 16.53 11.22
N PHE A 533 5.00 17.08 10.64
CA PHE A 533 4.47 18.38 11.00
C PHE A 533 2.96 18.30 11.25
N SER A 534 2.50 19.02 12.28
CA SER A 534 1.07 19.19 12.57
C SER A 534 0.76 20.65 12.90
N LEU A 535 -0.36 21.13 12.37
CA LEU A 535 -0.89 22.45 12.77
C LEU A 535 -1.39 22.41 14.21
N TYR A 536 -1.01 23.40 15.01
CA TYR A 536 -1.46 23.53 16.42
C TYR A 536 -2.92 23.97 16.49
N GLU A 537 -3.30 24.97 15.70
CA GLU A 537 -4.61 25.59 15.75
C GLU A 537 -5.52 25.10 14.62
N PRO A 538 -6.85 25.02 14.86
CA PRO A 538 -7.80 24.76 13.78
C PRO A 538 -7.74 25.89 12.73
N CYS A 539 -7.04 25.65 11.64
CA CYS A 539 -6.91 26.59 10.52
C CYS A 539 -6.66 25.82 9.23
N LYS A 540 -6.73 26.53 8.08
CA LYS A 540 -6.55 25.91 6.76
C LYS A 540 -5.20 26.30 6.15
N LEU A 541 -4.22 26.64 7.00
CA LEU A 541 -2.89 27.12 6.55
C LEU A 541 -1.98 26.00 6.04
N GLY A 542 -2.31 24.73 6.24
CA GLY A 542 -1.61 23.60 5.64
C GLY A 542 -1.56 23.67 4.10
N TRP A 543 -2.57 24.30 3.46
CA TRP A 543 -2.52 24.60 2.03
C TRP A 543 -1.26 25.35 1.62
N PHE A 544 -0.74 26.24 2.45
CA PHE A 544 0.39 27.11 2.13
C PHE A 544 1.74 26.58 2.65
N LEU A 545 1.77 25.44 3.33
CA LEU A 545 3.00 24.85 3.85
C LEU A 545 3.72 24.04 2.78
N ASN A 546 5.04 24.27 2.62
CA ASN A 546 5.97 23.34 1.97
C ASN A 546 6.86 22.71 3.03
N ILE A 547 7.15 21.44 2.87
CA ILE A 547 8.16 20.69 3.61
C ILE A 547 9.15 20.13 2.59
N ASP A 548 10.34 20.71 2.53
CA ASP A 548 11.42 20.27 1.65
C ASP A 548 12.52 19.61 2.51
N THR A 549 13.00 18.45 2.11
CA THR A 549 14.05 17.70 2.82
C THR A 549 15.23 17.43 1.91
N GLU A 550 16.44 17.70 2.39
CA GLU A 550 17.69 17.38 1.74
C GLU A 550 18.51 16.46 2.67
N MET A 551 19.11 15.44 2.12
CA MET A 551 19.94 14.46 2.86
C MET A 551 21.30 14.33 2.18
N SER A 552 22.36 14.33 3.01
CA SER A 552 23.73 14.12 2.54
C SER A 552 23.98 12.69 2.09
N GLU A 553 25.08 12.47 1.36
CA GLU A 553 25.67 11.13 1.26
C GLU A 553 26.09 10.63 2.66
N PRO A 554 26.02 9.31 2.92
CA PRO A 554 26.35 8.75 4.22
C PRO A 554 27.84 8.86 4.56
N VAL A 555 28.13 9.18 5.80
CA VAL A 555 29.45 8.99 6.40
C VAL A 555 29.45 7.64 7.10
N ILE A 556 30.32 6.72 6.66
CA ILE A 556 30.48 5.40 7.28
C ILE A 556 31.39 5.55 8.51
N ASN A 557 30.86 5.25 9.68
CA ASN A 557 31.57 5.33 10.95
C ASN A 557 32.43 4.09 11.21
N ALA A 558 33.39 4.20 12.16
CA ALA A 558 34.31 3.12 12.49
C ALA A 558 33.62 1.88 13.10
N ASP A 559 32.43 2.04 13.67
CA ASP A 559 31.58 1.00 14.24
C ASP A 559 30.63 0.35 13.22
N GLY A 560 30.70 0.76 11.97
CA GLY A 560 29.84 0.24 10.89
C GLY A 560 28.47 0.92 10.77
N THR A 561 28.16 1.91 11.59
CA THR A 561 26.96 2.74 11.45
C THR A 561 27.13 3.74 10.30
N ARG A 562 26.04 4.32 9.82
CA ARG A 562 26.01 5.35 8.76
C ARG A 562 25.35 6.61 9.28
N SER A 563 26.05 7.72 9.20
CA SER A 563 25.52 9.03 9.59
C SER A 563 25.13 9.84 8.35
N TYR A 564 23.97 10.50 8.42
CA TYR A 564 23.42 11.37 7.38
C TYR A 564 23.10 12.73 8.00
N ASP A 565 23.51 13.80 7.33
CA ASP A 565 23.06 15.13 7.68
C ASP A 565 21.78 15.45 6.90
N ILE A 566 20.71 15.79 7.62
CA ILE A 566 19.41 16.10 7.07
C ILE A 566 19.13 17.60 7.26
N THR A 567 18.66 18.26 6.20
CA THR A 567 18.18 19.64 6.26
C THR A 567 16.69 19.63 5.92
N VAL A 568 15.87 20.11 6.86
CA VAL A 568 14.42 20.32 6.67
C VAL A 568 14.18 21.81 6.50
N THR A 569 13.50 22.20 5.42
CA THR A 569 13.08 23.58 5.16
C THR A 569 11.55 23.65 5.12
N LEU A 570 10.98 24.33 6.10
CA LEU A 570 9.55 24.61 6.17
C LEU A 570 9.29 26.00 5.59
N THR A 571 8.46 26.10 4.55
CA THR A 571 8.18 27.37 3.87
C THR A 571 6.69 27.67 3.89
N ASN A 572 6.34 28.85 4.39
CA ASN A 572 4.99 29.39 4.31
C ASN A 572 4.86 30.26 3.04
N THR A 573 4.07 29.79 2.08
CA THR A 573 3.89 30.42 0.76
C THR A 573 2.69 31.38 0.71
N ILE A 574 2.03 31.65 1.85
CA ILE A 574 0.86 32.56 1.89
C ILE A 574 1.23 33.98 1.45
N LYS A 575 0.41 34.55 0.61
CA LYS A 575 0.58 35.93 0.13
C LYS A 575 -0.31 36.88 0.93
N ARG A 576 0.09 38.15 1.06
CA ARG A 576 -0.70 39.17 1.73
C ARG A 576 -2.13 39.30 1.18
N SER A 577 -2.32 39.09 -0.13
CA SER A 577 -3.65 39.07 -0.74
C SER A 577 -4.53 37.92 -0.23
N ASN A 578 -3.94 36.75 0.07
CA ASN A 578 -4.65 35.62 0.67
C ASN A 578 -5.07 35.96 2.10
N ILE A 579 -4.14 36.50 2.91
CA ILE A 579 -4.41 36.87 4.30
C ILE A 579 -5.60 37.85 4.39
N THR A 580 -5.62 38.89 3.52
CA THR A 580 -6.68 39.89 3.52
C THR A 580 -8.07 39.31 3.21
N ARG A 581 -8.13 38.21 2.44
CA ARG A 581 -9.39 37.57 2.01
C ARG A 581 -9.81 36.41 2.92
N ALA A 582 -8.90 35.89 3.73
CA ALA A 582 -9.08 34.63 4.43
C ALA A 582 -9.97 34.72 5.66
N GLY A 583 -9.93 35.84 6.38
CA GLY A 583 -10.62 35.96 7.68
C GLY A 583 -10.13 34.92 8.72
N GLY A 584 -10.73 34.94 9.88
CA GLY A 584 -10.34 34.05 10.98
C GLY A 584 -10.59 32.56 10.71
N TYR A 585 -11.58 32.24 9.90
CA TYR A 585 -11.92 30.84 9.58
C TYR A 585 -10.80 30.08 8.88
N ILE A 586 -10.06 30.75 7.98
CA ILE A 586 -8.90 30.14 7.31
C ILE A 586 -7.64 30.30 8.14
N LEU A 587 -7.45 31.46 8.76
CA LEU A 587 -6.22 31.83 9.46
C LEU A 587 -6.13 31.32 10.90
N GLY A 588 -7.21 30.76 11.48
CA GLY A 588 -7.26 30.37 12.90
C GLY A 588 -7.14 31.57 13.87
N GLY A 589 -7.43 32.80 13.41
CA GLY A 589 -7.28 34.02 14.21
C GLY A 589 -5.87 34.63 14.19
N PHE A 590 -4.94 34.08 13.41
CA PHE A 590 -3.56 34.55 13.27
C PHE A 590 -3.37 35.46 12.05
N ASP A 591 -2.18 36.02 11.95
CA ASP A 591 -1.73 36.96 10.90
C ASP A 591 -1.25 36.26 9.61
N GLY A 592 -1.44 34.94 9.50
CA GLY A 592 -1.00 34.10 8.40
C GLY A 592 0.30 33.35 8.68
N GLY A 593 0.88 33.46 9.87
CA GLY A 593 1.97 32.60 10.34
C GLY A 593 1.46 31.18 10.58
N ILE A 594 2.14 30.16 10.07
CA ILE A 594 1.82 28.75 10.30
C ILE A 594 2.41 28.35 11.64
N ARG A 595 1.55 27.97 12.60
CA ARG A 595 1.94 27.53 13.93
C ARG A 595 1.71 26.05 14.07
N GLY A 596 2.70 25.33 14.62
CA GLY A 596 2.57 23.87 14.69
C GLY A 596 3.66 23.18 15.46
N PHE A 597 3.63 21.87 15.38
CA PHE A 597 4.58 20.94 15.97
C PHE A 597 5.46 20.34 14.88
N VAL A 598 6.72 20.14 15.18
CA VAL A 598 7.61 19.32 14.35
C VAL A 598 8.13 18.16 15.18
N HIS A 599 8.09 16.96 14.61
CA HIS A 599 8.64 15.75 15.18
C HIS A 599 9.59 15.12 14.17
N LEU A 600 10.83 14.86 14.60
CA LEU A 600 11.93 14.33 13.80
C LEU A 600 12.32 12.99 14.41
N PHE A 601 12.08 11.88 13.70
CA PHE A 601 12.35 10.54 14.21
C PHE A 601 13.65 9.99 13.64
N ALA A 602 14.44 9.37 14.52
CA ALA A 602 15.56 8.54 14.11
C ALA A 602 15.08 7.24 13.46
N PRO A 603 15.90 6.59 12.60
CA PRO A 603 15.60 5.23 12.16
C PRO A 603 15.70 4.25 13.34
N ALA A 604 14.99 3.13 13.24
CA ALA A 604 15.01 2.07 14.25
C ALA A 604 16.41 1.60 14.60
N GLY A 605 16.71 1.50 15.90
CA GLY A 605 18.05 1.15 16.41
C GLY A 605 19.12 2.19 16.14
N GLY A 606 18.75 3.33 15.55
CA GLY A 606 19.63 4.45 15.26
C GLY A 606 19.49 5.60 16.28
N THR A 607 20.10 6.75 15.98
CA THR A 607 20.10 7.93 16.85
C THR A 607 19.87 9.21 16.06
N ILE A 608 19.42 10.28 16.77
CA ILE A 608 19.22 11.62 16.22
C ILE A 608 19.89 12.69 17.10
N GLY A 609 20.52 13.69 16.49
CA GLY A 609 21.17 14.74 17.26
C GLY A 609 21.75 15.87 16.41
N ASN A 610 22.64 16.68 17.03
CA ASN A 610 23.35 17.79 16.36
C ASN A 610 22.40 18.81 15.73
N PHE A 611 21.33 19.18 16.45
CA PHE A 611 20.32 20.10 15.93
C PHE A 611 20.85 21.52 15.80
N GLU A 612 20.68 22.10 14.60
CA GLU A 612 20.95 23.50 14.28
C GLU A 612 19.70 24.13 13.64
N THR A 613 19.33 25.33 14.04
CA THR A 613 18.18 26.05 13.49
C THR A 613 18.56 27.47 13.12
N ASN A 614 17.94 28.03 12.07
CA ASN A 614 18.27 29.37 11.58
C ASN A 614 17.73 30.52 12.46
N ASN A 615 16.82 30.25 13.41
CA ASN A 615 16.22 31.26 14.29
C ASN A 615 16.35 30.94 15.79
N GLY A 616 17.14 29.94 16.15
CA GLY A 616 17.35 29.53 17.55
C GLY A 616 16.21 28.71 18.14
N LEU A 617 15.36 28.12 17.31
CA LEU A 617 14.33 27.16 17.73
C LEU A 617 15.01 26.01 18.49
N LYS A 618 14.49 25.69 19.67
CA LYS A 618 15.04 24.62 20.51
C LYS A 618 14.35 23.29 20.21
N ILE A 619 15.11 22.30 19.78
CA ILE A 619 14.62 20.92 19.66
C ILE A 619 14.86 20.18 20.98
N THR A 620 13.83 19.57 21.52
CA THR A 620 13.87 18.68 22.69
C THR A 620 13.96 17.24 22.21
N THR A 621 14.76 16.40 22.86
CA THR A 621 14.85 14.98 22.51
C THR A 621 14.17 14.11 23.57
N ASP A 622 13.53 13.05 23.11
CA ASP A 622 12.90 12.01 23.93
C ASP A 622 12.95 10.69 23.14
N GLU A 623 12.28 9.69 23.60
CA GLU A 623 12.09 8.39 22.94
C GLU A 623 10.60 8.10 22.83
N TYR A 624 10.12 7.63 21.71
CA TYR A 624 8.75 7.18 21.47
C TYR A 624 8.80 5.84 20.71
N ASP A 625 8.15 4.84 21.24
CA ASP A 625 8.07 3.48 20.67
C ASP A 625 9.45 2.92 20.26
N ASN A 626 10.43 3.01 21.15
CA ASN A 626 11.84 2.63 20.95
C ASN A 626 12.59 3.42 19.85
N LEU A 627 12.02 4.51 19.34
CA LEU A 627 12.65 5.43 18.39
C LEU A 627 13.05 6.72 19.11
N GLU A 628 14.25 7.21 18.88
CA GLU A 628 14.62 8.55 19.32
C GLU A 628 13.87 9.61 18.53
N VAL A 629 13.31 10.60 19.21
CA VAL A 629 12.57 11.71 18.59
C VAL A 629 13.07 13.06 19.07
N GLY A 630 13.37 13.94 18.11
CA GLY A 630 13.58 15.35 18.34
C GLY A 630 12.31 16.14 18.02
N TYR A 631 11.82 16.99 18.92
CA TYR A 631 10.57 17.69 18.70
C TYR A 631 10.57 19.13 19.21
N ASN A 632 9.66 19.93 18.63
CA ASN A 632 9.32 21.27 19.11
C ASN A 632 7.82 21.49 18.94
N VAL A 633 7.18 22.06 19.97
CA VAL A 633 5.73 22.27 20.02
C VAL A 633 5.32 23.75 19.90
N ASP A 634 6.28 24.66 19.68
CA ASP A 634 6.08 26.10 19.56
C ASP A 634 6.61 26.65 18.22
N LEU A 635 6.65 25.82 17.20
CA LEU A 635 7.18 26.21 15.89
C LEU A 635 6.28 27.24 15.20
N VAL A 636 6.88 28.29 14.64
CA VAL A 636 6.20 29.29 13.79
C VAL A 636 6.94 29.45 12.49
N VAL A 637 6.21 29.28 11.37
CA VAL A 637 6.73 29.52 10.03
C VAL A 637 6.08 30.77 9.46
N GLU A 638 6.80 31.89 9.51
CA GLU A 638 6.32 33.17 9.02
C GLU A 638 6.31 33.25 7.49
N ALA A 639 5.36 33.99 6.93
CA ALA A 639 5.29 34.20 5.49
C ALA A 639 6.57 34.86 4.96
N GLY A 640 7.23 34.21 4.00
CA GLY A 640 8.48 34.69 3.39
C GLY A 640 9.74 34.56 4.26
N SER A 641 9.65 33.84 5.41
CA SER A 641 10.78 33.55 6.29
C SER A 641 10.84 32.05 6.59
N PRO A 642 11.50 31.25 5.75
CA PRO A 642 11.56 29.81 5.94
C PRO A 642 12.21 29.42 7.28
N GLN A 643 11.66 28.40 7.92
CA GLN A 643 12.26 27.75 9.06
C GLN A 643 13.17 26.63 8.57
N VAL A 644 14.45 26.67 8.95
CA VAL A 644 15.41 25.63 8.58
C VAL A 644 15.87 24.88 9.84
N ILE A 645 15.78 23.57 9.81
CA ILE A 645 16.26 22.67 10.86
C ILE A 645 17.28 21.72 10.22
N LYS A 646 18.50 21.71 10.76
CA LYS A 646 19.54 20.75 10.38
C LYS A 646 19.81 19.81 11.54
N TYR A 647 20.03 18.57 11.25
CA TYR A 647 20.33 17.55 12.25
C TYR A 647 21.03 16.36 11.61
N THR A 648 21.64 15.51 12.43
CA THR A 648 22.28 14.28 12.01
C THR A 648 21.48 13.09 12.51
N VAL A 649 21.23 12.10 11.65
CA VAL A 649 20.76 10.77 12.05
C VAL A 649 21.84 9.74 11.80
N THR A 650 21.86 8.70 12.63
CA THR A 650 22.80 7.58 12.49
C THR A 650 21.99 6.29 12.49
N THR A 651 22.25 5.39 11.55
CA THR A 651 21.57 4.09 11.45
C THR A 651 22.07 3.11 12.50
N ALA A 652 21.37 1.99 12.67
CA ALA A 652 21.88 0.85 13.42
C ALA A 652 23.20 0.31 12.82
N GLU A 653 23.97 -0.40 13.63
CA GLU A 653 25.25 -1.01 13.22
C GLU A 653 25.02 -2.10 12.15
N GLY A 654 25.87 -2.11 11.11
CA GLY A 654 25.88 -3.15 10.08
C GLY A 654 24.76 -3.04 9.04
N VAL A 655 24.03 -1.93 9.00
CA VAL A 655 22.98 -1.69 8.02
C VAL A 655 23.56 -1.14 6.73
N ASP A 656 23.37 -1.87 5.62
CA ASP A 656 23.83 -1.46 4.28
C ASP A 656 22.73 -0.80 3.43
N THR A 657 21.47 -0.96 3.80
CA THR A 657 20.32 -0.34 3.12
C THR A 657 20.39 1.18 3.25
N PRO A 658 20.22 1.95 2.18
CA PRO A 658 20.16 3.42 2.25
C PRO A 658 19.03 3.91 3.13
N LEU A 659 19.29 4.96 3.90
CA LEU A 659 18.27 5.66 4.69
C LEU A 659 17.17 6.23 3.77
N LYS A 660 15.92 6.09 4.17
CA LYS A 660 14.77 6.77 3.58
C LYS A 660 14.31 7.89 4.50
N ILE A 661 13.64 8.89 3.93
CA ILE A 661 12.96 9.93 4.72
C ILE A 661 11.48 9.87 4.40
N ARG A 662 10.65 9.72 5.44
CA ARG A 662 9.19 9.86 5.36
C ARG A 662 8.77 11.21 5.90
N THR A 663 7.91 11.91 5.18
CA THR A 663 7.41 13.23 5.56
C THR A 663 5.89 13.24 5.65
N THR A 664 5.35 14.14 6.47
CA THR A 664 3.92 14.44 6.43
C THR A 664 3.53 14.88 5.01
N PRO A 665 2.46 14.31 4.43
CA PRO A 665 1.96 14.73 3.12
C PRO A 665 1.60 16.21 3.09
N THR A 666 2.06 16.94 2.07
CA THR A 666 1.69 18.34 1.83
C THR A 666 0.94 18.50 0.52
N LEU A 667 0.30 19.65 0.34
CA LEU A 667 -0.45 19.99 -0.86
C LEU A 667 0.37 20.77 -1.89
N GLN A 668 1.71 20.86 -1.74
CA GLN A 668 2.56 21.68 -2.60
C GLN A 668 2.53 21.25 -4.08
N ALA A 669 2.36 19.99 -4.37
CA ALA A 669 2.27 19.47 -5.75
C ALA A 669 0.95 19.82 -6.46
N TYR A 670 -0.05 20.32 -5.72
CA TYR A 670 -1.41 20.60 -6.22
C TYR A 670 -1.71 22.11 -6.31
N ARG A 671 -0.70 22.99 -6.17
CA ARG A 671 -0.82 24.45 -6.15
C ARG A 671 -0.33 25.13 -7.41
#